data_4cc576817cf866f46737aa04de36c540
#
_entry.id   4cc576817cf866f46737aa04de36c540
#
_cell.length_a   1.000
_cell.length_b   1.000
_cell.length_c   1.000
_cell.angle_alpha   90.00
_cell.angle_beta   90.00
_cell.angle_gamma   90.00
#
_symmetry.space_group_name_H-M   'P 1'
#
loop_
_entity.id
_entity.type
_entity.pdbx_description
1 polymer ?
#
loop_
_entity_poly.entity_id
_entity_poly.type
_entity_poly.pdbx_seq_one_letter_code
_entity_poly.pdbx_strand_id
1 'polypeptide(L)'
;MRFSFFVLGFLSLFLSISVEAQYLKRSGKNIVNENGEVVILRGMGLGNWMLQEPYMMNYVGGAVSQGDFKNKLENLIGSEKTNDFFNKWHDNFITKADIDSLSNWGFNSVRLAMHYNLFTLPIEDEPVQGENTWLPRGFELVDNLLSWCQDNEMYLILDLHAAPGGQGRDPNISDRDPSKPSLWESELNKSKTVALWSKLADRYKDTPWMGGYDLINETHWDFNDISDLRDLFIRITNAIREHDDKRILFVEGNGYANDFTGLTPPWDPNMAYSFHKYKTFNSHFTLEFVLNIQKEYNYPLWMGESGENSNAWATDAVKLFEELGIGWSWWTYKKLNSITNPVSFKSNSKYDALISYMKGESSSKPAIDDIYAGLLELAESTKSENVNFQKDYIDALLRQPYTNSTIPYSSNIVPGTIYASDFDLGNNLNAYYDTNSYDFEYSTGTYQASNSFTYRNDGADVNSTTYTGANGYCIEYIEKGEWAGYTIDVEEDGLYDIDIFYSSTSNSGKISFEINGFPTRSNISLGNSGSYESFIEKRLEKVKLSKGENRFKFISENSGFDLSHFVFSLSSNQELSSFELNSSVTGNDFKSVKLFFNQPVDKSNITTETFKVFKNIGYVDISSVSFENNDQTVNLGLASAIIPSDDLRATYNNGTVKSLSSIDLEPFDLVTVVNNSLSSESFFLIPSKIEAEDHGLNLGPCVPGNRGCGFRTENCTDQGGGQNIAYADLGDTAAYMLMVDKSGKYRVDFRLASGNSIGLLRLGFKNTIGDLNLYNISQEKAMITTPYTDGWQNWETVSTEVNLQAGLYQMDLTVIRPEFNLNWVEFVLIEEYLDMNKISEKPAIIFPNPATDKVFIRSPKTIGDVSIFNFSGQQVKFIKNIETNDAEIDISSLKRGLYFINCLLYTSDAADDGLC
;
A
#
# COMPACT_ATOMS: atom_id res chain seq x y z
N MET A 1 -18.01 65.33 8.04
CA MET A 1 -18.41 63.90 8.34
C MET A 1 -17.24 63.18 8.95
N ARG A 2 -17.35 62.90 10.26
CA ARG A 2 -16.29 62.15 10.99
C ARG A 2 -16.64 60.67 10.94
N PHE A 3 -15.77 59.83 10.38
CA PHE A 3 -15.85 58.40 10.51
C PHE A 3 -14.98 57.96 11.70
N SER A 4 -15.63 57.35 12.70
CA SER A 4 -14.97 56.71 13.82
C SER A 4 -14.71 55.25 13.46
N PHE A 5 -13.43 54.82 13.43
CA PHE A 5 -13.03 53.43 13.35
C PHE A 5 -13.05 52.82 14.78
N PHE A 6 -13.93 51.85 15.00
CA PHE A 6 -13.84 50.95 16.17
C PHE A 6 -12.85 49.84 15.86
N VAL A 7 -11.71 49.85 16.53
CA VAL A 7 -10.79 48.73 16.55
C VAL A 7 -11.23 47.80 17.68
N LEU A 8 -11.83 46.65 17.33
CA LEU A 8 -12.04 45.56 18.25
C LEU A 8 -10.69 44.76 18.40
N GLY A 9 -10.02 44.97 19.49
CA GLY A 9 -8.88 44.15 19.87
C GLY A 9 -9.35 42.75 20.27
N PHE A 10 -9.07 41.78 19.42
CA PHE A 10 -9.13 40.37 19.82
C PHE A 10 -7.92 40.09 20.74
N LEU A 11 -8.18 39.96 22.02
CA LEU A 11 -7.22 39.40 22.97
C LEU A 11 -7.23 37.90 22.78
N SER A 12 -6.34 37.35 21.93
CA SER A 12 -6.08 35.92 21.82
C SER A 12 -5.38 35.50 23.12
N LEU A 13 -6.11 34.90 24.04
CA LEU A 13 -5.52 34.10 25.10
C LEU A 13 -4.84 32.89 24.44
N PHE A 14 -3.56 32.97 24.19
CA PHE A 14 -2.74 31.80 24.03
C PHE A 14 -2.72 31.08 25.39
N LEU A 15 -3.61 30.13 25.60
CA LEU A 15 -3.38 29.05 26.55
C LEU A 15 -2.18 28.26 25.99
N SER A 16 -1.00 28.54 26.50
CA SER A 16 0.12 27.61 26.41
C SER A 16 -0.35 26.35 27.12
N ILE A 17 -0.89 25.42 26.38
CA ILE A 17 -0.97 24.04 26.80
C ILE A 17 0.50 23.62 26.86
N SER A 18 1.06 23.56 28.05
CA SER A 18 2.31 22.85 28.28
C SER A 18 1.98 21.41 27.92
N VAL A 19 2.43 20.95 26.76
CA VAL A 19 2.44 19.54 26.44
C VAL A 19 3.41 18.93 27.45
N GLU A 20 2.86 18.31 28.50
CA GLU A 20 3.68 17.55 29.42
C GLU A 20 4.35 16.44 28.65
N ALA A 21 5.62 16.31 28.82
CA ALA A 21 6.48 15.34 28.20
C ALA A 21 5.95 13.92 28.43
N GLN A 22 5.59 13.23 27.36
CA GLN A 22 4.89 11.95 27.46
C GLN A 22 5.90 10.79 27.46
N TYR A 23 5.91 10.03 28.54
CA TYR A 23 6.61 8.75 28.60
C TYR A 23 5.72 7.66 28.00
N LEU A 24 6.35 6.75 27.27
CA LEU A 24 5.68 5.54 26.79
C LEU A 24 5.72 4.45 27.86
N LYS A 25 4.62 3.74 28.00
CA LYS A 25 4.53 2.59 28.91
C LYS A 25 3.66 1.49 28.32
N ARG A 26 3.88 0.28 28.80
CA ARG A 26 3.05 -0.87 28.46
C ARG A 26 1.68 -0.80 29.17
N SER A 27 0.61 -1.10 28.46
CA SER A 27 -0.73 -1.36 29.02
C SER A 27 -1.34 -2.59 28.34
N GLY A 28 -1.18 -3.75 28.96
CA GLY A 28 -1.55 -5.02 28.34
C GLY A 28 -0.73 -5.24 27.06
N LYS A 29 -1.39 -5.47 25.93
CA LYS A 29 -0.78 -5.65 24.62
C LYS A 29 -0.47 -4.34 23.88
N ASN A 30 -0.75 -3.20 24.47
CA ASN A 30 -0.60 -1.89 23.84
C ASN A 30 0.56 -1.09 24.45
N ILE A 31 1.17 -0.25 23.63
CA ILE A 31 2.02 0.86 24.06
C ILE A 31 1.10 2.07 24.26
N VAL A 32 1.21 2.74 25.41
CA VAL A 32 0.38 3.90 25.74
C VAL A 32 1.23 5.06 26.25
N ASN A 33 0.73 6.29 26.10
CA ASN A 33 1.31 7.46 26.72
C ASN A 33 0.94 7.56 28.22
N GLU A 34 1.37 8.60 28.91
CA GLU A 34 1.08 8.81 30.35
C GLU A 34 -0.42 8.93 30.63
N ASN A 35 -1.19 9.45 29.68
CA ASN A 35 -2.66 9.59 29.79
C ASN A 35 -3.40 8.25 29.60
N GLY A 36 -2.68 7.18 29.22
CA GLY A 36 -3.28 5.87 28.94
C GLY A 36 -3.84 5.75 27.51
N GLU A 37 -3.56 6.70 26.64
CA GLU A 37 -3.96 6.66 25.22
C GLU A 37 -3.00 5.76 24.44
N VAL A 38 -3.55 4.93 23.55
CA VAL A 38 -2.75 4.03 22.72
C VAL A 38 -1.92 4.85 21.72
N VAL A 39 -0.63 4.56 21.67
CA VAL A 39 0.33 5.16 20.75
C VAL A 39 0.77 4.11 19.74
N ILE A 40 0.45 4.32 18.47
CA ILE A 40 1.07 3.58 17.36
C ILE A 40 2.34 4.33 16.99
N LEU A 41 3.48 3.71 17.23
CA LEU A 41 4.78 4.26 16.82
C LEU A 41 4.92 4.11 15.31
N ARG A 42 4.87 5.23 14.58
CA ARG A 42 5.16 5.33 13.16
C ARG A 42 6.57 5.84 13.00
N GLY A 43 7.51 4.92 12.89
CA GLY A 43 8.91 5.21 13.04
C GLY A 43 9.73 5.11 11.76
N MET A 44 10.93 5.68 11.84
CA MET A 44 11.97 5.59 10.81
C MET A 44 13.30 5.20 11.43
N GLY A 45 13.95 4.17 10.87
CA GLY A 45 15.28 3.73 11.24
C GLY A 45 16.34 4.69 10.69
N LEU A 46 17.20 5.21 11.55
CA LEU A 46 18.31 6.08 11.18
C LEU A 46 19.59 5.25 10.93
N GLY A 47 19.49 4.25 10.07
CA GLY A 47 20.61 3.44 9.62
C GLY A 47 21.59 4.25 8.77
N ASN A 48 22.78 3.70 8.56
CA ASN A 48 23.85 4.29 7.76
C ASN A 48 24.48 5.56 8.38
N TRP A 49 24.02 6.01 9.52
CA TRP A 49 24.55 7.19 10.20
C TRP A 49 25.72 6.84 11.13
N MET A 50 25.46 6.10 12.23
CA MET A 50 26.51 5.65 13.14
C MET A 50 27.14 4.33 12.71
N LEU A 51 26.42 3.54 11.97
CA LEU A 51 26.87 2.28 11.35
C LEU A 51 26.54 2.28 9.86
N GLN A 52 27.57 2.17 9.03
CA GLN A 52 27.43 2.01 7.58
C GLN A 52 27.39 0.52 7.23
N GLU A 53 26.29 0.09 6.65
CA GLU A 53 26.22 -1.25 6.12
C GLU A 53 26.72 -1.29 4.67
N PRO A 54 27.53 -2.29 4.28
CA PRO A 54 28.19 -2.34 2.96
C PRO A 54 27.27 -2.18 1.78
N TYR A 55 26.08 -2.77 1.83
CA TYR A 55 25.15 -2.72 0.70
C TYR A 55 24.48 -1.35 0.55
N MET A 56 24.25 -0.63 1.64
CA MET A 56 23.69 0.72 1.62
C MET A 56 24.64 1.77 1.04
N MET A 57 25.94 1.45 1.05
CA MET A 57 27.05 2.30 0.59
C MET A 57 27.69 1.79 -0.70
N ASN A 58 27.16 0.72 -1.31
CA ASN A 58 27.68 0.09 -2.52
C ASN A 58 29.11 -0.44 -2.44
N TYR A 59 29.63 -0.77 -1.25
CA TYR A 59 30.99 -1.33 -1.14
C TYR A 59 31.05 -2.83 -0.83
N VAL A 60 29.92 -3.58 -0.98
CA VAL A 60 29.93 -5.05 -0.93
C VAL A 60 30.92 -5.61 -1.94
N GLY A 61 31.75 -6.56 -1.51
CA GLY A 61 32.88 -7.09 -2.31
C GLY A 61 34.16 -6.26 -2.18
N GLY A 62 34.07 -5.02 -1.78
CA GLY A 62 35.22 -4.16 -1.47
C GLY A 62 35.57 -4.13 0.01
N ALA A 63 34.56 -4.16 0.90
CA ALA A 63 34.71 -4.33 2.34
C ALA A 63 33.51 -5.12 2.90
N VAL A 64 33.73 -5.84 3.98
CA VAL A 64 32.71 -6.73 4.59
C VAL A 64 31.94 -6.07 5.74
N SER A 65 32.46 -4.97 6.27
CA SER A 65 31.84 -4.19 7.36
C SER A 65 32.36 -2.76 7.38
N GLN A 66 31.77 -1.88 8.21
CA GLN A 66 32.25 -0.51 8.43
C GLN A 66 33.69 -0.49 8.95
N GLY A 67 34.00 -1.33 9.92
CA GLY A 67 35.35 -1.43 10.51
C GLY A 67 36.39 -1.87 9.47
N ASP A 68 36.07 -2.87 8.63
CA ASP A 68 36.93 -3.29 7.52
C ASP A 68 37.09 -2.15 6.48
N PHE A 69 36.04 -1.43 6.15
CA PHE A 69 36.10 -0.27 5.26
C PHE A 69 36.99 0.84 5.85
N LYS A 70 36.82 1.18 7.12
CA LYS A 70 37.63 2.15 7.82
C LYS A 70 39.12 1.76 7.82
N ASN A 71 39.43 0.52 8.16
CA ASN A 71 40.81 0.00 8.14
C ASN A 71 41.43 0.09 6.74
N LYS A 72 40.70 -0.24 5.69
CA LYS A 72 41.16 -0.10 4.30
C LYS A 72 41.38 1.35 3.92
N LEU A 73 40.52 2.28 4.34
CA LEU A 73 40.72 3.71 4.13
C LEU A 73 41.97 4.21 4.87
N GLU A 74 42.19 3.83 6.12
CA GLU A 74 43.38 4.22 6.88
C GLU A 74 44.68 3.76 6.22
N ASN A 75 44.66 2.57 5.60
CA ASN A 75 45.78 2.07 4.79
C ASN A 75 45.96 2.82 3.49
N LEU A 76 44.92 3.39 2.91
CA LEU A 76 44.96 4.10 1.63
C LEU A 76 45.32 5.57 1.77
N ILE A 77 44.73 6.28 2.76
CA ILE A 77 44.77 7.74 2.91
C ILE A 77 45.26 8.23 4.30
N GLY A 78 45.50 7.32 5.22
CA GLY A 78 45.91 7.61 6.62
C GLY A 78 44.75 7.89 7.56
N SER A 79 45.00 7.68 8.86
CA SER A 79 43.96 7.77 9.89
C SER A 79 43.37 9.18 10.06
N GLU A 80 44.18 10.25 9.87
CA GLU A 80 43.70 11.63 10.00
C GLU A 80 42.58 11.92 8.96
N LYS A 81 42.82 11.66 7.66
CA LYS A 81 41.85 11.89 6.60
C LYS A 81 40.63 10.98 6.72
N THR A 82 40.84 9.74 7.19
CA THR A 82 39.75 8.78 7.42
C THR A 82 38.83 9.27 8.56
N ASN A 83 39.39 9.70 9.67
CA ASN A 83 38.64 10.23 10.80
C ASN A 83 37.91 11.54 10.45
N ASP A 84 38.52 12.41 9.64
CA ASP A 84 37.88 13.64 9.17
C ASP A 84 36.64 13.31 8.31
N PHE A 85 36.74 12.32 7.41
CA PHE A 85 35.59 11.84 6.66
C PHE A 85 34.44 11.34 7.58
N PHE A 86 34.73 10.45 8.54
CA PHE A 86 33.69 9.93 9.42
C PHE A 86 33.09 11.03 10.32
N ASN A 87 33.89 11.99 10.79
CA ASN A 87 33.34 13.14 11.51
C ASN A 87 32.40 13.96 10.65
N LYS A 88 32.81 14.27 9.40
CA LYS A 88 32.00 14.99 8.43
C LYS A 88 30.72 14.22 8.08
N TRP A 89 30.83 12.90 7.94
CA TRP A 89 29.70 12.00 7.73
C TRP A 89 28.67 12.10 8.88
N HIS A 90 29.13 11.97 10.12
CA HIS A 90 28.26 12.07 11.29
C HIS A 90 27.63 13.46 11.46
N ASP A 91 28.31 14.52 11.03
CA ASP A 91 27.77 15.89 11.13
C ASP A 91 26.70 16.19 10.06
N ASN A 92 26.80 15.55 8.88
CA ASN A 92 25.98 15.88 7.72
C ASN A 92 24.83 14.90 7.47
N PHE A 93 24.98 13.63 7.87
CA PHE A 93 24.07 12.56 7.44
C PHE A 93 22.67 12.71 8.04
N ILE A 94 22.56 12.95 9.35
CA ILE A 94 21.31 13.30 10.02
C ILE A 94 21.47 14.67 10.66
N THR A 95 20.56 15.55 10.32
CA THR A 95 20.51 16.94 10.80
C THR A 95 19.11 17.27 11.34
N LYS A 96 18.95 18.44 11.97
CA LYS A 96 17.64 18.90 12.42
C LYS A 96 16.62 18.94 11.29
N ALA A 97 17.01 19.36 10.08
CA ALA A 97 16.13 19.43 8.92
C ALA A 97 15.55 18.06 8.51
N ASP A 98 16.29 16.99 8.75
CA ASP A 98 15.83 15.63 8.49
C ASP A 98 14.71 15.23 9.46
N ILE A 99 14.87 15.54 10.74
CA ILE A 99 13.87 15.26 11.78
C ILE A 99 12.62 16.15 11.60
N ASP A 100 12.82 17.42 11.27
CA ASP A 100 11.72 18.33 10.92
C ASP A 100 10.93 17.78 9.71
N SER A 101 11.60 17.20 8.71
CA SER A 101 10.95 16.60 7.55
C SER A 101 10.15 15.35 7.91
N LEU A 102 10.72 14.46 8.73
CA LEU A 102 10.03 13.25 9.20
C LEU A 102 8.76 13.60 9.97
N SER A 103 8.83 14.54 10.89
CA SER A 103 7.67 15.03 11.64
C SER A 103 6.60 15.64 10.70
N ASN A 104 7.01 16.49 9.76
CA ASN A 104 6.11 17.12 8.79
C ASN A 104 5.41 16.10 7.87
N TRP A 105 6.03 14.96 7.59
CA TRP A 105 5.41 13.89 6.82
C TRP A 105 4.42 13.06 7.63
N GLY A 106 4.52 13.08 8.98
CA GLY A 106 3.61 12.37 9.87
C GLY A 106 4.23 11.20 10.65
N PHE A 107 5.55 11.03 10.61
CA PHE A 107 6.25 10.12 11.52
C PHE A 107 6.22 10.70 12.94
N ASN A 108 6.11 9.83 13.93
CA ASN A 108 6.10 10.21 15.35
C ASN A 108 7.25 9.59 16.17
N SER A 109 8.12 8.85 15.51
CA SER A 109 9.27 8.22 16.17
C SER A 109 10.44 8.01 15.22
N VAL A 110 11.64 7.87 15.80
CA VAL A 110 12.85 7.44 15.11
C VAL A 110 13.54 6.35 15.92
N ARG A 111 14.12 5.35 15.24
CA ARG A 111 14.98 4.31 15.80
C ARG A 111 16.42 4.60 15.41
N LEU A 112 17.27 4.87 16.40
CA LEU A 112 18.67 5.19 16.17
C LEU A 112 19.55 3.94 16.21
N ALA A 113 20.07 3.54 15.06
CA ALA A 113 21.04 2.44 14.95
C ALA A 113 22.42 2.86 15.46
N MET A 114 22.71 2.57 16.73
CA MET A 114 23.94 2.95 17.39
C MET A 114 25.08 1.96 17.17
N HIS A 115 26.30 2.48 17.01
CA HIS A 115 27.51 1.70 17.07
C HIS A 115 28.24 1.96 18.41
N TYR A 116 28.50 0.91 19.19
CA TYR A 116 29.12 1.03 20.53
C TYR A 116 30.45 1.81 20.57
N ASN A 117 31.25 1.71 19.48
CA ASN A 117 32.58 2.34 19.44
C ASN A 117 32.54 3.86 19.36
N LEU A 118 31.39 4.50 19.15
CA LEU A 118 31.21 5.96 19.33
C LEU A 118 31.03 6.38 20.78
N PHE A 119 30.74 5.42 21.69
CA PHE A 119 30.47 5.64 23.11
C PHE A 119 31.56 5.15 24.02
N THR A 120 32.28 4.09 23.64
CA THR A 120 33.35 3.49 24.44
C THR A 120 34.37 2.79 23.56
N LEU A 121 35.61 2.64 24.04
CA LEU A 121 36.65 1.93 23.31
C LEU A 121 36.33 0.42 23.22
N PRO A 122 36.80 -0.28 22.15
CA PRO A 122 36.84 -1.74 22.13
C PRO A 122 37.63 -2.29 23.33
N ILE A 123 37.32 -3.53 23.74
CA ILE A 123 37.95 -4.12 24.92
C ILE A 123 39.48 -4.25 24.81
N GLU A 124 39.97 -4.43 23.58
CA GLU A 124 41.41 -4.52 23.29
C GLU A 124 42.15 -3.19 23.38
N ASP A 125 41.44 -2.05 23.18
CA ASP A 125 42.02 -0.70 23.22
C ASP A 125 41.85 0.00 24.59
N GLU A 126 41.18 -0.66 25.54
CA GLU A 126 41.01 -0.10 26.87
C GLU A 126 42.37 -0.02 27.59
N PRO A 127 42.72 1.13 28.17
CA PRO A 127 43.98 1.30 28.93
C PRO A 127 44.09 0.34 30.12
N VAL A 128 42.96 0.01 30.73
CA VAL A 128 42.85 -0.93 31.84
C VAL A 128 41.78 -1.97 31.51
N GLN A 129 42.16 -3.22 31.51
CA GLN A 129 41.25 -4.31 31.21
C GLN A 129 40.06 -4.34 32.18
N GLY A 130 38.85 -4.40 31.63
CA GLY A 130 37.60 -4.45 32.40
C GLY A 130 37.04 -3.09 32.79
N GLU A 131 37.75 -2.01 32.52
CA GLU A 131 37.24 -0.64 32.64
C GLU A 131 36.55 -0.18 31.34
N ASN A 132 35.87 0.98 31.37
CA ASN A 132 35.22 1.56 30.21
C ASN A 132 35.65 3.02 30.05
N THR A 133 36.37 3.31 29.00
CA THR A 133 36.70 4.66 28.57
C THR A 133 35.54 5.22 27.76
N TRP A 134 34.86 6.24 28.29
CA TRP A 134 33.71 6.87 27.65
C TRP A 134 34.16 7.91 26.64
N LEU A 135 33.65 7.79 25.41
CA LEU A 135 33.90 8.70 24.30
C LEU A 135 32.74 9.70 24.21
N PRO A 136 32.99 11.01 24.05
CA PRO A 136 31.92 12.01 24.04
C PRO A 136 31.06 11.95 22.78
N ARG A 137 31.62 11.52 21.61
CA ARG A 137 31.01 11.69 20.30
C ARG A 137 29.64 11.03 20.19
N GLY A 138 29.50 9.78 20.60
CA GLY A 138 28.21 9.08 20.56
C GLY A 138 27.13 9.79 21.36
N PHE A 139 27.49 10.23 22.60
CA PHE A 139 26.55 10.96 23.45
C PHE A 139 26.14 12.31 22.85
N GLU A 140 27.06 13.06 22.25
CA GLU A 140 26.78 14.34 21.58
C GLU A 140 25.78 14.16 20.42
N LEU A 141 25.95 13.11 19.63
CA LEU A 141 25.03 12.81 18.53
C LEU A 141 23.62 12.45 19.04
N VAL A 142 23.52 11.64 20.08
CA VAL A 142 22.24 11.30 20.73
C VAL A 142 21.60 12.53 21.38
N ASP A 143 22.37 13.37 22.09
CA ASP A 143 21.84 14.59 22.70
C ASP A 143 21.24 15.54 21.68
N ASN A 144 21.93 15.74 20.55
CA ASN A 144 21.44 16.57 19.45
C ASN A 144 20.16 15.99 18.85
N LEU A 145 20.16 14.68 18.52
CA LEU A 145 19.00 14.00 17.95
C LEU A 145 17.80 14.10 18.89
N LEU A 146 18.00 13.83 20.17
CA LEU A 146 16.94 13.89 21.18
C LEU A 146 16.35 15.30 21.30
N SER A 147 17.21 16.34 21.25
CA SER A 147 16.76 17.73 21.23
C SER A 147 15.89 18.02 19.99
N TRP A 148 16.29 17.53 18.81
CA TRP A 148 15.48 17.70 17.59
C TRP A 148 14.18 16.90 17.63
N CYS A 149 14.19 15.72 18.23
CA CYS A 149 12.98 14.93 18.47
C CYS A 149 12.01 15.63 19.42
N GLN A 150 12.52 16.24 20.51
CA GLN A 150 11.74 17.04 21.46
C GLN A 150 11.07 18.23 20.78
N ASP A 151 11.82 18.98 19.95
CA ASP A 151 11.29 20.12 19.19
C ASP A 151 10.14 19.71 18.26
N ASN A 152 10.11 18.44 17.81
CA ASN A 152 9.17 17.88 16.86
C ASN A 152 8.14 16.94 17.49
N GLU A 153 8.09 16.80 18.80
CA GLU A 153 7.19 15.88 19.52
C GLU A 153 7.27 14.43 19.02
N MET A 154 8.49 13.97 18.73
CA MET A 154 8.79 12.62 18.25
C MET A 154 9.49 11.79 19.31
N TYR A 155 9.19 10.51 19.40
CA TYR A 155 9.88 9.58 20.28
C TYR A 155 11.19 9.10 19.66
N LEU A 156 12.28 9.13 20.47
CA LEU A 156 13.56 8.53 20.12
C LEU A 156 13.68 7.15 20.78
N ILE A 157 13.93 6.12 19.98
CA ILE A 157 14.25 4.76 20.45
C ILE A 157 15.72 4.51 20.16
N LEU A 158 16.49 4.21 21.21
CA LEU A 158 17.89 3.85 21.07
C LEU A 158 18.00 2.35 20.78
N ASP A 159 18.68 2.00 19.71
CA ASP A 159 18.95 0.63 19.29
C ASP A 159 20.46 0.36 19.30
N LEU A 160 20.90 -0.67 20.01
CA LEU A 160 22.30 -1.09 19.97
C LEU A 160 22.52 -2.00 18.75
N HIS A 161 22.71 -1.36 17.60
CA HIS A 161 22.81 -2.01 16.30
C HIS A 161 24.15 -2.75 16.09
N ALA A 162 25.23 -2.24 16.64
CA ALA A 162 26.53 -2.93 16.71
C ALA A 162 27.03 -2.94 18.15
N ALA A 163 26.95 -4.11 18.79
CA ALA A 163 27.38 -4.34 20.17
C ALA A 163 28.89 -4.65 20.26
N PRO A 164 29.55 -4.46 21.43
CA PRO A 164 30.93 -4.84 21.63
C PRO A 164 31.21 -6.29 21.19
N GLY A 165 32.15 -6.46 20.26
CA GLY A 165 32.52 -7.75 19.67
C GLY A 165 31.60 -8.26 18.55
N GLY A 166 30.45 -7.63 18.34
CA GLY A 166 29.43 -8.02 17.35
C GLY A 166 28.50 -9.14 17.84
N GLN A 167 27.20 -8.92 17.72
CA GLN A 167 26.15 -9.82 18.21
C GLN A 167 25.71 -10.86 17.19
N GLY A 168 26.06 -10.72 15.91
CA GLY A 168 25.71 -11.60 14.82
C GLY A 168 26.93 -12.20 14.12
N ARG A 169 26.71 -13.24 13.29
CA ARG A 169 27.75 -13.79 12.43
C ARG A 169 28.03 -12.96 11.21
N ASP A 170 27.09 -12.12 10.80
CA ASP A 170 27.19 -11.25 9.65
C ASP A 170 27.93 -9.96 9.99
N PRO A 171 29.16 -9.75 9.47
CA PRO A 171 29.94 -8.54 9.72
C PRO A 171 29.25 -7.28 9.21
N ASN A 172 28.46 -7.38 8.14
CA ASN A 172 27.79 -6.24 7.52
C ASN A 172 26.73 -5.60 8.43
N ILE A 173 26.08 -6.35 9.32
CA ILE A 173 25.06 -5.84 10.25
C ILE A 173 25.69 -5.45 11.59
N SER A 174 26.54 -6.30 12.15
CA SER A 174 27.06 -6.15 13.53
C SER A 174 28.45 -5.54 13.64
N ASP A 175 29.07 -5.19 12.52
CA ASP A 175 30.49 -4.76 12.41
C ASP A 175 31.48 -5.73 13.10
N ARG A 176 31.14 -7.01 13.13
CA ARG A 176 31.95 -8.04 13.76
C ARG A 176 33.27 -8.25 13.02
N ASP A 177 34.37 -8.31 13.76
CA ASP A 177 35.66 -8.79 13.31
C ASP A 177 35.76 -10.31 13.63
N PRO A 178 35.68 -11.21 12.65
CA PRO A 178 35.76 -12.66 12.90
C PRO A 178 37.07 -13.14 13.49
N SER A 179 38.12 -12.31 13.48
CA SER A 179 39.44 -12.62 14.11
C SER A 179 39.47 -12.37 15.61
N LYS A 180 38.42 -11.72 16.17
CA LYS A 180 38.28 -11.36 17.56
C LYS A 180 37.11 -12.09 18.23
N PRO A 181 37.12 -12.22 19.58
CA PRO A 181 35.96 -12.79 20.27
C PRO A 181 34.69 -11.95 20.06
N SER A 182 33.59 -12.63 19.71
CA SER A 182 32.28 -12.01 19.59
C SER A 182 31.70 -11.55 20.93
N LEU A 183 30.54 -10.87 20.92
CA LEU A 183 29.75 -10.57 22.10
C LEU A 183 29.54 -11.82 22.98
N TRP A 184 29.22 -12.95 22.33
CA TRP A 184 28.83 -14.20 23.01
C TRP A 184 30.02 -14.98 23.58
N GLU A 185 31.21 -14.84 22.98
CA GLU A 185 32.43 -15.54 23.34
C GLU A 185 33.24 -14.78 24.40
N SER A 186 32.92 -13.52 24.72
CA SER A 186 33.68 -12.67 25.65
C SER A 186 32.82 -12.11 26.76
N GLU A 187 33.10 -12.47 28.01
CA GLU A 187 32.44 -11.88 29.17
C GLU A 187 32.78 -10.39 29.34
N LEU A 188 33.93 -9.93 28.84
CA LEU A 188 34.28 -8.52 28.82
C LEU A 188 33.40 -7.73 27.85
N ASN A 189 33.07 -8.28 26.65
CA ASN A 189 32.15 -7.68 25.74
C ASN A 189 30.72 -7.62 26.30
N LYS A 190 30.24 -8.70 26.92
CA LYS A 190 28.93 -8.72 27.61
C LYS A 190 28.88 -7.66 28.72
N SER A 191 29.94 -7.58 29.58
CA SER A 191 30.00 -6.62 30.66
C SER A 191 30.06 -5.16 30.17
N LYS A 192 30.78 -4.91 29.06
CA LYS A 192 30.84 -3.60 28.40
C LYS A 192 29.48 -3.21 27.83
N THR A 193 28.75 -4.15 27.24
CA THR A 193 27.38 -3.93 26.75
C THR A 193 26.44 -3.53 27.90
N VAL A 194 26.49 -4.26 29.02
CA VAL A 194 25.70 -3.92 30.22
C VAL A 194 26.07 -2.53 30.76
N ALA A 195 27.36 -2.20 30.83
CA ALA A 195 27.82 -0.88 31.31
C ALA A 195 27.39 0.25 30.36
N LEU A 196 27.38 0.04 29.07
CA LEU A 196 26.92 1.03 28.10
C LEU A 196 25.43 1.34 28.31
N TRP A 197 24.58 0.32 28.44
CA TRP A 197 23.16 0.53 28.72
C TRP A 197 22.90 1.20 30.08
N SER A 198 23.63 0.82 31.11
CA SER A 198 23.59 1.52 32.43
C SER A 198 23.90 3.00 32.26
N LYS A 199 24.95 3.33 31.47
CA LYS A 199 25.39 4.72 31.23
C LYS A 199 24.37 5.52 30.45
N LEU A 200 23.75 4.92 29.41
CA LEU A 200 22.69 5.55 28.61
C LEU A 200 21.42 5.77 29.45
N ALA A 201 21.01 4.79 30.24
CA ALA A 201 19.84 4.89 31.11
C ALA A 201 20.03 5.98 32.18
N ASP A 202 21.20 6.04 32.85
CA ASP A 202 21.52 7.13 33.84
C ASP A 202 21.45 8.50 33.17
N ARG A 203 21.95 8.64 31.93
CA ARG A 203 21.97 9.91 31.21
C ARG A 203 20.58 10.39 30.82
N TYR A 204 19.68 9.49 30.34
CA TYR A 204 18.42 9.86 29.70
C TYR A 204 17.18 9.58 30.54
N LYS A 205 17.29 9.05 31.76
CA LYS A 205 16.16 8.67 32.63
C LYS A 205 15.11 9.75 32.86
N ASP A 206 15.51 11.02 32.85
CA ASP A 206 14.61 12.14 33.09
C ASP A 206 14.28 12.93 31.83
N THR A 207 14.69 12.46 30.66
CA THR A 207 14.52 13.18 29.40
C THR A 207 13.23 12.80 28.74
N PRO A 208 12.28 13.71 28.55
CA PRO A 208 11.07 13.47 27.77
C PRO A 208 11.40 13.05 26.32
N TRP A 209 10.46 12.39 25.66
CA TRP A 209 10.61 11.94 24.29
C TRP A 209 11.67 10.86 24.05
N MET A 210 12.40 10.43 25.09
CA MET A 210 13.11 9.16 25.05
C MET A 210 12.06 8.04 25.09
N GLY A 211 11.74 7.44 23.95
CA GLY A 211 10.66 6.47 23.78
C GLY A 211 10.97 5.11 24.40
N GLY A 212 12.22 4.67 24.31
CA GLY A 212 12.63 3.37 24.84
C GLY A 212 14.02 2.95 24.41
N TYR A 213 14.37 1.72 24.79
CA TYR A 213 15.67 1.11 24.55
C TYR A 213 15.49 -0.25 23.86
N ASP A 214 15.99 -0.36 22.64
CA ASP A 214 16.05 -1.59 21.84
C ASP A 214 17.43 -2.22 22.12
N LEU A 215 17.42 -3.32 22.87
CA LEU A 215 18.58 -3.69 23.66
C LEU A 215 19.74 -4.23 22.85
N ILE A 216 19.49 -5.05 21.82
CA ILE A 216 20.51 -5.60 20.91
C ILE A 216 19.82 -5.93 19.60
N ASN A 217 20.28 -5.30 18.50
CA ASN A 217 19.76 -5.53 17.17
C ASN A 217 20.15 -6.90 16.62
N GLU A 218 19.23 -7.57 15.97
CA GLU A 218 19.42 -8.73 15.07
C GLU A 218 20.49 -9.74 15.51
N THR A 219 20.33 -10.29 16.69
CA THR A 219 21.17 -11.42 17.11
C THR A 219 21.00 -12.56 16.09
N HIS A 220 22.12 -13.05 15.54
CA HIS A 220 22.17 -14.24 14.70
C HIS A 220 23.36 -15.10 15.13
N TRP A 221 23.10 -16.00 16.09
CA TRP A 221 24.14 -16.80 16.72
C TRP A 221 23.66 -18.22 17.00
N ASP A 222 24.54 -19.22 16.80
CA ASP A 222 24.28 -20.62 17.19
C ASP A 222 24.60 -20.81 18.66
N PHE A 223 23.64 -20.58 19.53
CA PHE A 223 23.78 -20.78 20.94
C PHE A 223 23.83 -22.28 21.27
N ASN A 224 24.83 -22.70 22.08
CA ASN A 224 24.81 -24.03 22.68
C ASN A 224 23.69 -24.14 23.73
N ASP A 225 23.40 -23.05 24.43
CA ASP A 225 22.30 -22.86 25.35
C ASP A 225 21.68 -21.48 25.12
N ILE A 226 20.43 -21.46 24.66
CA ILE A 226 19.70 -20.22 24.36
C ILE A 226 19.51 -19.35 25.61
N SER A 227 19.70 -19.88 26.82
CA SER A 227 19.68 -19.10 28.06
C SER A 227 20.74 -17.98 28.08
N ASP A 228 21.86 -18.15 27.37
CA ASP A 228 22.90 -17.12 27.26
C ASP A 228 22.36 -15.79 26.71
N LEU A 229 21.47 -15.84 25.73
CA LEU A 229 20.81 -14.65 25.17
C LEU A 229 19.89 -14.00 26.21
N ARG A 230 19.02 -14.79 26.83
CA ARG A 230 18.10 -14.30 27.86
C ARG A 230 18.82 -13.72 29.05
N ASP A 231 19.88 -14.39 29.52
CA ASP A 231 20.66 -13.97 30.70
C ASP A 231 21.35 -12.61 30.45
N LEU A 232 21.86 -12.38 29.25
CA LEU A 232 22.43 -11.08 28.90
C LEU A 232 21.33 -10.00 28.85
N PHE A 233 20.19 -10.27 28.27
CA PHE A 233 19.06 -9.31 28.28
C PHE A 233 18.59 -8.98 29.69
N ILE A 234 18.50 -9.96 30.58
CA ILE A 234 18.16 -9.73 32.01
C ILE A 234 19.22 -8.89 32.71
N ARG A 235 20.51 -9.12 32.46
CA ARG A 235 21.61 -8.32 33.01
C ARG A 235 21.52 -6.86 32.54
N ILE A 236 21.26 -6.64 31.25
CA ILE A 236 21.05 -5.31 30.67
C ILE A 236 19.83 -4.65 31.31
N THR A 237 18.69 -5.38 31.36
CA THR A 237 17.47 -4.89 32.01
C THR A 237 17.71 -4.43 33.41
N ASN A 238 18.36 -5.23 34.24
CA ASN A 238 18.65 -4.89 35.64
C ASN A 238 19.53 -3.62 35.75
N ALA A 239 20.55 -3.50 34.92
CA ALA A 239 21.42 -2.33 34.90
C ALA A 239 20.69 -1.05 34.45
N ILE A 240 19.77 -1.15 33.52
CA ILE A 240 18.89 -0.05 33.11
C ILE A 240 17.97 0.34 34.29
N ARG A 241 17.32 -0.66 34.92
CA ARG A 241 16.33 -0.43 36.00
C ARG A 241 16.95 0.13 37.29
N GLU A 242 18.25 0.03 37.47
CA GLU A 242 18.96 0.76 38.54
C GLU A 242 18.85 2.28 38.39
N HIS A 243 18.61 2.79 37.15
CA HIS A 243 18.57 4.20 36.83
C HIS A 243 17.23 4.66 36.30
N ASP A 244 16.58 3.86 35.44
CA ASP A 244 15.39 4.21 34.67
C ASP A 244 14.32 3.11 34.74
N ASP A 245 13.30 3.37 35.54
CA ASP A 245 12.17 2.49 35.75
C ASP A 245 10.97 2.77 34.80
N LYS A 246 11.09 3.79 33.92
CA LYS A 246 9.97 4.32 33.12
C LYS A 246 9.98 3.84 31.69
N ARG A 247 11.14 3.73 31.03
CA ARG A 247 11.21 3.45 29.57
C ARG A 247 10.83 2.01 29.24
N ILE A 248 10.18 1.86 28.09
CA ILE A 248 9.94 0.54 27.50
C ILE A 248 11.27 -0.05 27.04
N LEU A 249 11.46 -1.34 27.33
CA LEU A 249 12.55 -2.12 26.77
C LEU A 249 12.01 -2.93 25.59
N PHE A 250 12.62 -2.76 24.43
CA PHE A 250 12.35 -3.58 23.26
C PHE A 250 13.35 -4.73 23.23
N VAL A 251 12.85 -5.94 23.01
CA VAL A 251 13.65 -7.16 23.04
C VAL A 251 13.47 -7.90 21.75
N GLU A 252 14.56 -8.10 21.04
CA GLU A 252 14.59 -8.82 19.77
C GLU A 252 14.89 -10.31 19.96
N GLY A 253 14.39 -11.13 19.04
CA GLY A 253 14.69 -12.55 18.96
C GLY A 253 16.07 -12.83 18.38
N ASN A 254 16.53 -14.09 18.49
CA ASN A 254 17.60 -14.60 17.66
C ASN A 254 17.14 -14.71 16.19
N GLY A 255 18.03 -15.09 15.27
CA GLY A 255 17.67 -15.29 13.87
C GLY A 255 17.12 -14.03 13.21
N TYR A 256 17.86 -12.92 13.32
CA TYR A 256 17.48 -11.61 12.79
C TYR A 256 16.13 -11.13 13.36
N ALA A 257 16.01 -11.10 14.70
CA ALA A 257 14.83 -10.66 15.45
C ALA A 257 13.56 -11.54 15.22
N ASN A 258 13.67 -12.77 14.75
CA ASN A 258 12.51 -13.60 14.41
C ASN A 258 12.36 -14.90 15.21
N ASP A 259 13.34 -15.28 16.03
CA ASP A 259 13.26 -16.47 16.89
C ASP A 259 13.27 -16.09 18.37
N PHE A 260 12.11 -16.15 19.01
CA PHE A 260 11.91 -15.83 20.43
C PHE A 260 12.02 -17.03 21.36
N THR A 261 12.54 -18.17 20.88
CA THR A 261 12.76 -19.37 21.70
C THR A 261 13.64 -19.01 22.91
N GLY A 262 13.19 -19.36 24.11
CA GLY A 262 13.86 -19.04 25.38
C GLY A 262 13.69 -17.61 25.89
N LEU A 263 13.11 -16.68 25.11
CA LEU A 263 12.87 -15.29 25.54
C LEU A 263 11.49 -15.09 26.19
N THR A 264 10.70 -16.13 26.29
CA THR A 264 9.43 -16.15 27.02
C THR A 264 9.56 -17.03 28.26
N PRO A 265 8.80 -16.74 29.37
CA PRO A 265 7.91 -15.60 29.60
C PRO A 265 8.66 -14.26 29.75
N PRO A 266 7.98 -13.11 29.60
CA PRO A 266 8.58 -11.79 29.83
C PRO A 266 9.08 -11.65 31.26
N TRP A 267 10.16 -10.87 31.46
CA TRP A 267 10.83 -10.73 32.78
C TRP A 267 10.77 -9.31 33.35
N ASP A 268 10.33 -8.34 32.54
CA ASP A 268 10.18 -6.94 32.98
C ASP A 268 8.75 -6.47 32.73
N PRO A 269 8.11 -5.74 33.66
CA PRO A 269 6.73 -5.30 33.51
C PRO A 269 6.52 -4.25 32.41
N ASN A 270 7.59 -3.60 31.93
CA ASN A 270 7.53 -2.55 30.90
C ASN A 270 8.44 -2.88 29.71
N MET A 271 8.19 -4.01 29.07
CA MET A 271 8.89 -4.45 27.86
C MET A 271 7.90 -4.75 26.72
N ALA A 272 8.41 -4.76 25.51
CA ALA A 272 7.76 -5.16 24.29
C ALA A 272 8.67 -6.12 23.51
N TYR A 273 8.07 -7.01 22.73
CA TYR A 273 8.82 -7.84 21.79
C TYR A 273 8.96 -7.11 20.46
N SER A 274 10.20 -6.91 20.04
CA SER A 274 10.60 -6.30 18.78
C SER A 274 10.91 -7.40 17.77
N PHE A 275 10.28 -7.37 16.60
CA PHE A 275 10.55 -8.31 15.53
C PHE A 275 10.82 -7.57 14.23
N HIS A 276 11.53 -8.22 13.30
CA HIS A 276 11.81 -7.67 11.98
C HIS A 276 11.04 -8.44 10.90
N LYS A 277 10.57 -7.72 9.88
CA LYS A 277 9.83 -8.33 8.80
C LYS A 277 10.29 -7.77 7.45
N TYR A 278 10.96 -8.62 6.68
CA TYR A 278 11.36 -8.33 5.31
C TYR A 278 10.81 -9.38 4.36
N LYS A 279 10.58 -9.00 3.12
CA LYS A 279 10.43 -9.92 1.97
C LYS A 279 9.39 -11.04 2.10
N THR A 280 8.51 -11.02 3.08
CA THR A 280 7.45 -12.02 3.27
C THR A 280 6.09 -11.41 2.98
N PHE A 281 5.09 -12.24 2.72
CA PHE A 281 3.72 -11.77 2.53
C PHE A 281 3.21 -10.99 3.74
N ASN A 282 2.37 -9.99 3.47
CA ASN A 282 1.69 -9.21 4.48
C ASN A 282 0.39 -9.91 4.88
N SER A 283 0.47 -10.84 5.81
CA SER A 283 -0.66 -11.60 6.32
C SER A 283 -0.52 -11.88 7.81
N HIS A 284 -1.63 -12.10 8.49
CA HIS A 284 -1.65 -12.52 9.90
C HIS A 284 -0.80 -13.77 10.14
N PHE A 285 -0.81 -14.69 9.18
CA PHE A 285 -0.05 -15.95 9.28
C PHE A 285 1.46 -15.72 9.39
N THR A 286 2.01 -14.81 8.56
CA THR A 286 3.47 -14.53 8.61
C THR A 286 3.89 -13.87 9.92
N LEU A 287 2.94 -13.42 10.73
CA LEU A 287 3.13 -12.84 12.06
C LEU A 287 2.67 -13.79 13.19
N GLU A 288 2.18 -14.99 12.88
CA GLU A 288 1.57 -15.89 13.89
C GLU A 288 2.57 -16.19 15.02
N PHE A 289 3.86 -16.32 14.74
CA PHE A 289 4.90 -16.59 15.73
C PHE A 289 4.98 -15.51 16.82
N VAL A 290 4.80 -14.21 16.50
CA VAL A 290 4.78 -13.13 17.49
C VAL A 290 3.37 -12.86 18.01
N LEU A 291 2.33 -13.04 17.20
CA LEU A 291 0.94 -12.89 17.66
C LEU A 291 0.58 -13.91 18.75
N ASN A 292 1.14 -15.12 18.69
CA ASN A 292 0.98 -16.11 19.74
C ASN A 292 1.63 -15.65 21.06
N ILE A 293 2.80 -15.02 21.01
CA ILE A 293 3.45 -14.42 22.20
C ILE A 293 2.54 -13.33 22.78
N GLN A 294 2.03 -12.43 21.95
CA GLN A 294 1.12 -11.36 22.40
C GLN A 294 -0.14 -11.95 23.04
N LYS A 295 -0.72 -12.98 22.44
CA LYS A 295 -1.94 -13.66 22.93
C LYS A 295 -1.69 -14.35 24.27
N GLU A 296 -0.56 -15.04 24.42
CA GLU A 296 -0.24 -15.82 25.62
C GLU A 296 0.13 -14.93 26.80
N TYR A 297 0.97 -13.91 26.59
CA TYR A 297 1.56 -13.11 27.66
C TYR A 297 0.92 -11.73 27.80
N ASN A 298 0.10 -11.28 26.86
CA ASN A 298 -0.53 -9.95 26.83
C ASN A 298 0.51 -8.80 26.89
N TYR A 299 1.61 -8.91 26.11
CA TYR A 299 2.65 -7.91 25.95
C TYR A 299 2.60 -7.27 24.57
N PRO A 300 3.05 -5.98 24.44
CA PRO A 300 3.07 -5.31 23.14
C PRO A 300 4.05 -5.97 22.18
N LEU A 301 3.71 -5.89 20.91
CA LEU A 301 4.61 -6.14 19.81
C LEU A 301 4.99 -4.80 19.17
N TRP A 302 6.20 -4.74 18.64
CA TRP A 302 6.68 -3.65 17.81
C TRP A 302 7.45 -4.22 16.64
N MET A 303 7.15 -3.77 15.44
CA MET A 303 7.94 -4.10 14.26
C MET A 303 9.13 -3.14 14.22
N GLY A 304 10.26 -3.57 14.78
CA GLY A 304 11.46 -2.76 14.98
C GLY A 304 12.15 -2.40 13.68
N GLU A 305 12.00 -3.26 12.65
CA GLU A 305 12.63 -3.01 11.37
C GLU A 305 11.89 -3.72 10.22
N SER A 306 11.63 -2.96 9.15
CA SER A 306 11.09 -3.44 7.88
C SER A 306 11.40 -2.42 6.78
N GLY A 307 11.34 -2.83 5.51
CA GLY A 307 11.56 -1.89 4.41
C GLY A 307 12.12 -2.54 3.16
N GLU A 308 12.84 -1.72 2.37
CA GLU A 308 13.59 -2.14 1.18
C GLU A 308 12.76 -2.93 0.16
N ASN A 309 11.51 -2.55 0.01
CA ASN A 309 10.52 -3.22 -0.83
C ASN A 309 9.72 -2.20 -1.66
N SER A 310 8.80 -2.66 -2.52
CA SER A 310 7.96 -1.78 -3.32
C SER A 310 7.00 -0.94 -2.47
N ASN A 311 6.50 0.14 -3.05
CA ASN A 311 5.51 1.01 -2.43
C ASN A 311 4.23 0.24 -2.09
N ALA A 312 3.75 -0.63 -2.98
CA ALA A 312 2.56 -1.45 -2.74
C ALA A 312 2.74 -2.37 -1.53
N TRP A 313 3.89 -3.09 -1.45
CA TRP A 313 4.20 -3.94 -0.30
C TRP A 313 4.29 -3.13 1.00
N ALA A 314 4.91 -1.95 0.94
CA ALA A 314 5.06 -1.07 2.10
C ALA A 314 3.69 -0.59 2.63
N THR A 315 2.81 -0.16 1.73
CA THR A 315 1.43 0.25 2.05
C THR A 315 0.66 -0.86 2.77
N ASP A 316 0.73 -2.09 2.25
CA ASP A 316 0.01 -3.23 2.81
C ASP A 316 0.61 -3.68 4.15
N ALA A 317 1.95 -3.61 4.29
CA ALA A 317 2.61 -3.92 5.56
C ALA A 317 2.19 -2.96 6.66
N VAL A 318 2.22 -1.64 6.40
CA VAL A 318 1.77 -0.62 7.36
C VAL A 318 0.31 -0.84 7.73
N LYS A 319 -0.56 -1.10 6.75
CA LYS A 319 -1.98 -1.39 6.99
C LYS A 319 -2.16 -2.59 7.92
N LEU A 320 -1.47 -3.70 7.64
CA LEU A 320 -1.52 -4.90 8.47
C LEU A 320 -1.06 -4.63 9.91
N PHE A 321 0.06 -3.93 10.10
CA PHE A 321 0.58 -3.65 11.44
C PHE A 321 -0.39 -2.79 12.24
N GLU A 322 -0.92 -1.72 11.66
CA GLU A 322 -1.84 -0.82 12.36
C GLU A 322 -3.21 -1.45 12.64
N GLU A 323 -3.73 -2.30 11.75
CA GLU A 323 -4.92 -3.12 12.02
C GLU A 323 -4.73 -4.05 13.24
N LEU A 324 -3.52 -4.53 13.46
CA LEU A 324 -3.14 -5.34 14.62
C LEU A 324 -2.78 -4.52 15.87
N GLY A 325 -2.74 -3.19 15.77
CA GLY A 325 -2.30 -2.30 16.84
C GLY A 325 -0.79 -2.37 17.11
N ILE A 326 0.00 -2.73 16.10
CA ILE A 326 1.47 -2.86 16.17
C ILE A 326 2.09 -1.59 15.60
N GLY A 327 2.92 -0.92 16.39
CA GLY A 327 3.78 0.16 15.91
C GLY A 327 4.93 -0.39 15.06
N TRP A 328 5.52 0.46 14.22
CA TRP A 328 6.52 0.06 13.25
C TRP A 328 7.63 1.09 13.11
N SER A 329 8.83 0.65 12.70
CA SER A 329 9.97 1.49 12.31
C SER A 329 10.50 1.03 10.97
N TRP A 330 10.48 1.93 9.99
CA TRP A 330 10.83 1.60 8.62
C TRP A 330 12.32 1.73 8.37
N TRP A 331 12.95 0.79 7.67
CA TRP A 331 14.36 0.79 7.33
C TRP A 331 14.55 1.12 5.85
N THR A 332 15.36 2.05 5.51
CA THR A 332 16.15 3.02 6.27
C THR A 332 15.87 4.44 5.74
N TYR A 333 16.15 5.47 6.51
CA TYR A 333 15.84 6.86 6.10
C TYR A 333 16.61 7.29 4.88
N LYS A 334 17.96 7.21 4.87
CA LYS A 334 18.83 7.63 3.77
C LYS A 334 19.67 6.48 3.22
N LYS A 335 19.70 6.33 1.88
CA LYS A 335 20.49 5.31 1.19
C LYS A 335 21.10 5.84 -0.11
N LEU A 336 22.27 5.32 -0.48
CA LEU A 336 23.01 5.71 -1.68
C LEU A 336 22.30 5.21 -2.94
N ASN A 337 21.96 6.11 -3.89
CA ASN A 337 21.39 5.79 -5.19
C ASN A 337 20.19 4.80 -5.14
N SER A 338 19.27 4.99 -4.20
CA SER A 338 18.16 4.07 -3.98
C SER A 338 16.81 4.76 -4.14
N ILE A 339 15.77 4.00 -4.50
CA ILE A 339 14.38 4.45 -4.53
C ILE A 339 13.49 3.69 -3.53
N THR A 340 14.06 2.71 -2.79
CA THR A 340 13.33 1.89 -1.81
C THR A 340 13.37 2.44 -0.38
N ASN A 341 13.51 3.76 -0.25
CA ASN A 341 13.60 4.49 1.01
C ASN A 341 13.19 5.97 0.80
N PRO A 342 12.84 6.72 1.85
CA PRO A 342 12.34 8.09 1.71
C PRO A 342 13.33 9.08 1.10
N VAL A 343 14.64 8.89 1.34
CA VAL A 343 15.68 9.86 0.95
C VAL A 343 16.85 9.17 0.27
N SER A 344 17.18 9.61 -0.93
CA SER A 344 18.30 9.11 -1.69
C SER A 344 19.37 10.19 -1.87
N PHE A 345 20.62 9.82 -1.64
CA PHE A 345 21.79 10.67 -1.98
C PHE A 345 22.63 10.02 -3.08
N LYS A 346 23.39 10.83 -3.80
CA LYS A 346 24.14 10.37 -4.98
C LYS A 346 25.60 10.10 -4.64
N SER A 347 26.17 9.07 -5.28
CA SER A 347 27.62 8.88 -5.35
C SER A 347 28.27 9.96 -6.22
N ASN A 348 29.59 10.00 -6.21
CA ASN A 348 30.40 10.79 -7.14
C ASN A 348 31.47 9.91 -7.80
N SER A 349 31.97 10.33 -8.93
CA SER A 349 32.90 9.54 -9.74
C SER A 349 34.19 9.15 -9.01
N LYS A 350 34.65 9.94 -8.05
CA LYS A 350 35.86 9.64 -7.24
C LYS A 350 35.59 8.55 -6.23
N TYR A 351 34.41 8.60 -5.58
CA TYR A 351 33.94 7.54 -4.70
C TYR A 351 33.75 6.22 -5.50
N ASP A 352 33.12 6.29 -6.65
CA ASP A 352 32.90 5.12 -7.50
C ASP A 352 34.23 4.49 -7.94
N ALA A 353 35.25 5.31 -8.27
CA ALA A 353 36.60 4.83 -8.60
C ALA A 353 37.28 4.16 -7.40
N LEU A 354 37.11 4.70 -6.18
CA LEU A 354 37.59 4.07 -4.94
C LEU A 354 36.93 2.70 -4.75
N ILE A 355 35.61 2.63 -4.89
CA ILE A 355 34.85 1.40 -4.66
C ILE A 355 35.23 0.34 -5.70
N SER A 356 35.30 0.68 -6.98
CA SER A 356 35.77 -0.23 -8.06
C SER A 356 37.18 -0.76 -7.80
N TYR A 357 38.08 0.10 -7.29
CA TYR A 357 39.44 -0.34 -6.90
C TYR A 357 39.38 -1.32 -5.70
N MET A 358 38.59 -1.02 -4.69
CA MET A 358 38.44 -1.89 -3.48
C MET A 358 37.80 -3.24 -3.81
N LYS A 359 36.88 -3.27 -4.76
CA LYS A 359 36.27 -4.52 -5.29
C LYS A 359 37.21 -5.30 -6.23
N GLY A 360 38.34 -4.74 -6.66
CA GLY A 360 39.25 -5.35 -7.62
C GLY A 360 38.72 -5.31 -9.05
N GLU A 361 37.69 -4.53 -9.34
CA GLU A 361 37.14 -4.28 -10.69
C GLU A 361 38.10 -3.37 -11.51
N SER A 362 38.83 -2.54 -10.82
CA SER A 362 39.89 -1.70 -11.39
C SER A 362 41.22 -1.99 -10.73
N SER A 363 42.27 -2.18 -11.53
CA SER A 363 43.67 -2.27 -11.04
C SER A 363 44.31 -0.89 -10.81
N SER A 364 43.67 0.19 -11.24
CA SER A 364 44.19 1.56 -11.11
C SER A 364 43.83 2.09 -9.71
N LYS A 365 44.85 2.19 -8.84
CA LYS A 365 44.68 2.80 -7.51
C LYS A 365 44.43 4.31 -7.67
N PRO A 366 43.31 4.88 -7.19
CA PRO A 366 43.08 6.32 -7.23
C PRO A 366 44.10 7.07 -6.39
N ALA A 367 44.38 8.34 -6.74
CA ALA A 367 45.24 9.20 -5.96
C ALA A 367 44.65 9.49 -4.57
N ILE A 368 45.53 9.65 -3.57
CA ILE A 368 45.10 9.89 -2.17
C ILE A 368 44.18 11.11 -2.06
N ASP A 369 44.52 12.20 -2.78
CA ASP A 369 43.72 13.42 -2.73
C ASP A 369 42.36 13.27 -3.46
N ASP A 370 42.27 12.43 -4.48
CA ASP A 370 40.97 12.11 -5.12
C ASP A 370 40.12 11.24 -4.25
N ILE A 371 40.68 10.22 -3.59
CA ILE A 371 39.96 9.41 -2.59
C ILE A 371 39.38 10.31 -1.52
N TYR A 372 40.21 11.13 -0.89
CA TYR A 372 39.80 12.02 0.19
C TYR A 372 38.74 13.04 -0.27
N ALA A 373 38.97 13.68 -1.43
CA ALA A 373 37.97 14.61 -1.99
C ALA A 373 36.62 13.92 -2.27
N GLY A 374 36.67 12.70 -2.87
CA GLY A 374 35.44 11.92 -3.15
C GLY A 374 34.65 11.54 -1.90
N LEU A 375 35.35 11.19 -0.81
CA LEU A 375 34.71 10.89 0.49
C LEU A 375 34.07 12.13 1.12
N LEU A 376 34.74 13.30 1.08
CA LEU A 376 34.16 14.54 1.59
C LEU A 376 32.96 15.00 0.76
N GLU A 377 33.07 14.89 -0.57
CA GLU A 377 31.95 15.20 -1.48
C GLU A 377 30.77 14.26 -1.25
N LEU A 378 31.02 12.97 -0.98
CA LEU A 378 29.96 12.02 -0.60
C LEU A 378 29.29 12.43 0.72
N ALA A 379 30.07 12.80 1.76
CA ALA A 379 29.51 13.27 3.04
C ALA A 379 28.70 14.56 2.86
N GLU A 380 29.09 15.44 1.93
CA GLU A 380 28.33 16.66 1.62
C GLU A 380 27.03 16.36 0.86
N SER A 381 27.00 15.32 0.02
CA SER A 381 25.80 14.93 -0.73
C SER A 381 24.65 14.39 0.15
N THR A 382 24.92 14.07 1.41
CA THR A 382 23.89 13.56 2.35
C THR A 382 23.06 14.66 3.03
N LYS A 383 23.47 15.92 2.91
CA LYS A 383 22.71 17.04 3.48
C LYS A 383 21.34 17.19 2.82
N SER A 384 20.36 17.62 3.61
CA SER A 384 18.94 17.74 3.18
C SER A 384 18.72 18.58 1.91
N GLU A 385 19.61 19.58 1.66
CA GLU A 385 19.56 20.40 0.45
C GLU A 385 20.13 19.71 -0.81
N ASN A 386 20.81 18.56 -0.66
CA ASN A 386 21.51 17.85 -1.73
C ASN A 386 20.91 16.48 -2.08
N VAL A 387 19.85 16.08 -1.35
CA VAL A 387 19.24 14.76 -1.50
C VAL A 387 17.98 14.80 -2.37
N ASN A 388 17.53 13.63 -2.83
CA ASN A 388 16.26 13.44 -3.48
C ASN A 388 15.26 12.85 -2.49
N PHE A 389 14.08 13.47 -2.36
CA PHE A 389 12.97 12.94 -1.59
C PHE A 389 12.10 12.07 -2.49
N GLN A 390 11.86 10.82 -2.09
CA GLN A 390 11.00 9.87 -2.78
C GLN A 390 9.54 10.06 -2.32
N LYS A 391 8.83 10.95 -3.03
CA LYS A 391 7.45 11.34 -2.67
C LYS A 391 6.50 10.16 -2.66
N ASP A 392 6.64 9.27 -3.64
CA ASP A 392 5.85 8.06 -3.81
C ASP A 392 6.06 7.09 -2.64
N TYR A 393 7.32 6.91 -2.17
CA TYR A 393 7.62 6.05 -1.04
C TYR A 393 7.08 6.61 0.28
N ILE A 394 7.20 7.93 0.51
CA ILE A 394 6.62 8.60 1.68
C ILE A 394 5.10 8.49 1.68
N ASP A 395 4.48 8.69 0.53
CA ASP A 395 3.04 8.57 0.33
C ASP A 395 2.53 7.15 0.60
N ALA A 396 3.28 6.14 0.15
CA ALA A 396 2.99 4.72 0.36
C ALA A 396 2.97 4.32 1.85
N LEU A 397 3.81 4.95 2.68
CA LEU A 397 3.87 4.68 4.13
C LEU A 397 2.79 5.41 4.93
N LEU A 398 2.43 6.64 4.53
CA LEU A 398 1.73 7.56 5.44
C LEU A 398 0.33 7.98 4.98
N ARG A 399 0.00 7.86 3.68
CA ARG A 399 -1.33 8.20 3.16
C ARG A 399 -2.04 7.00 2.55
N GLN A 400 -1.38 6.27 1.67
CA GLN A 400 -2.01 5.15 0.94
C GLN A 400 -2.59 4.04 1.83
N PRO A 401 -2.03 3.71 3.03
CA PRO A 401 -2.66 2.73 3.92
C PRO A 401 -4.07 3.09 4.37
N TYR A 402 -4.43 4.38 4.33
CA TYR A 402 -5.69 4.89 4.90
C TYR A 402 -6.68 5.41 3.86
N THR A 403 -6.30 5.50 2.57
CA THR A 403 -7.17 6.05 1.53
C THR A 403 -6.87 5.49 0.15
N ASN A 404 -7.92 5.36 -0.65
CA ASN A 404 -7.83 5.05 -2.09
C ASN A 404 -7.84 6.32 -2.96
N SER A 405 -7.85 7.51 -2.37
CA SER A 405 -7.77 8.75 -3.15
C SER A 405 -6.39 8.90 -3.78
N THR A 406 -6.35 9.51 -4.95
CA THR A 406 -5.12 9.84 -5.67
C THR A 406 -4.81 11.33 -5.51
N ILE A 407 -3.52 11.68 -5.60
CA ILE A 407 -3.06 13.06 -5.64
C ILE A 407 -2.01 13.21 -6.77
N PRO A 408 -1.87 14.40 -7.38
CA PRO A 408 -0.92 14.59 -8.46
C PRO A 408 0.53 14.41 -7.98
N TYR A 409 1.32 13.68 -8.76
CA TYR A 409 2.77 13.55 -8.50
C TYR A 409 3.51 14.85 -8.79
N SER A 410 3.12 15.53 -9.86
CA SER A 410 3.68 16.82 -10.28
C SER A 410 2.58 17.81 -10.63
N SER A 411 2.93 19.08 -10.81
CA SER A 411 1.98 20.11 -11.24
C SER A 411 1.72 19.98 -12.75
N ASN A 412 0.59 19.39 -13.11
CA ASN A 412 0.18 19.12 -14.49
C ASN A 412 -0.76 20.24 -15.00
N ILE A 413 -0.21 21.36 -15.45
CA ILE A 413 -0.99 22.49 -15.97
C ILE A 413 -1.29 22.29 -17.46
N VAL A 414 -2.54 22.54 -17.87
CA VAL A 414 -3.02 22.45 -19.24
C VAL A 414 -3.54 23.82 -19.70
N PRO A 415 -3.05 24.39 -20.84
CA PRO A 415 -2.11 23.79 -21.82
C PRO A 415 -0.70 23.59 -21.28
N GLY A 416 -0.05 22.49 -21.70
CA GLY A 416 1.28 22.16 -21.23
C GLY A 416 1.67 20.71 -21.52
N THR A 417 2.82 20.29 -21.00
CA THR A 417 3.35 18.94 -21.14
C THR A 417 3.11 18.13 -19.86
N ILE A 418 2.62 16.90 -20.03
CA ILE A 418 2.41 15.93 -18.96
C ILE A 418 3.26 14.71 -19.27
N TYR A 419 4.23 14.44 -18.40
CA TYR A 419 5.11 13.29 -18.57
C TYR A 419 4.43 11.99 -18.13
N ALA A 420 4.57 10.93 -18.94
CA ALA A 420 3.93 9.65 -18.67
C ALA A 420 4.40 9.05 -17.35
N SER A 421 5.67 9.23 -16.97
CA SER A 421 6.27 8.78 -15.70
C SER A 421 5.71 9.50 -14.47
N ASP A 422 5.07 10.67 -14.64
CA ASP A 422 4.56 11.52 -13.56
C ASP A 422 3.09 11.25 -13.24
N PHE A 423 2.63 10.01 -13.39
CA PHE A 423 1.29 9.60 -13.02
C PHE A 423 1.02 9.83 -11.52
N ASP A 424 -0.25 9.96 -11.15
CA ASP A 424 -0.69 10.29 -9.80
C ASP A 424 -0.11 9.33 -8.74
N LEU A 425 0.05 9.83 -7.52
CA LEU A 425 0.33 9.05 -6.33
C LEU A 425 -0.95 8.34 -5.86
N GLY A 426 -0.82 7.08 -5.52
CA GLY A 426 -1.92 6.26 -5.00
C GLY A 426 -1.70 4.78 -5.22
N ASN A 427 -2.60 3.98 -4.65
CA ASN A 427 -2.55 2.53 -4.76
C ASN A 427 -2.73 2.08 -6.21
N ASN A 428 -2.21 0.90 -6.54
CA ASN A 428 -2.56 0.18 -7.76
C ASN A 428 -4.09 0.06 -7.88
N LEU A 429 -4.62 0.12 -9.10
CA LEU A 429 -6.04 0.21 -9.45
C LEU A 429 -6.73 1.55 -9.11
N ASN A 430 -6.08 2.45 -8.40
CA ASN A 430 -6.60 3.78 -8.11
C ASN A 430 -5.84 4.90 -8.85
N ALA A 431 -4.51 4.85 -8.86
CA ALA A 431 -3.65 5.79 -9.58
C ALA A 431 -3.16 5.24 -10.91
N TYR A 432 -2.87 3.98 -10.96
CA TYR A 432 -2.38 3.24 -12.13
C TYR A 432 -2.81 1.77 -12.04
N TYR A 433 -2.61 1.02 -13.10
CA TYR A 433 -2.66 -0.43 -13.12
C TYR A 433 -1.53 -0.97 -13.98
N ASP A 434 -0.79 -1.89 -13.41
CA ASP A 434 0.28 -2.61 -14.06
C ASP A 434 0.11 -4.10 -13.78
N THR A 435 0.26 -4.95 -14.80
CA THR A 435 -0.01 -6.39 -14.72
C THR A 435 1.03 -7.13 -13.88
N ASN A 436 2.26 -6.59 -13.79
CA ASN A 436 3.38 -7.18 -13.09
C ASN A 436 3.72 -6.49 -11.75
N SER A 437 2.91 -5.53 -11.33
CA SER A 437 3.17 -4.71 -10.13
C SER A 437 3.30 -5.49 -8.81
N TYR A 438 3.01 -6.80 -8.82
CA TYR A 438 3.03 -7.69 -7.65
C TYR A 438 3.94 -8.91 -7.79
N ASP A 439 4.73 -9.01 -8.84
CA ASP A 439 5.66 -10.11 -9.01
C ASP A 439 6.78 -10.05 -7.96
N PHE A 440 6.58 -10.80 -6.89
CA PHE A 440 7.53 -10.92 -5.81
C PHE A 440 8.45 -12.11 -6.02
N GLU A 441 9.74 -11.86 -6.23
CA GLU A 441 10.73 -12.92 -6.31
C GLU A 441 11.26 -13.29 -4.91
N TYR A 442 10.73 -14.35 -4.32
CA TYR A 442 11.15 -14.85 -3.01
C TYR A 442 12.62 -15.23 -2.91
N SER A 443 13.22 -15.67 -4.02
CA SER A 443 14.57 -16.21 -4.02
C SER A 443 15.67 -15.17 -3.87
N THR A 444 15.43 -13.95 -4.38
CA THR A 444 16.39 -12.84 -4.30
C THR A 444 16.02 -11.87 -3.20
N GLY A 445 14.79 -11.97 -2.69
CA GLY A 445 14.20 -11.02 -1.77
C GLY A 445 14.12 -9.61 -2.35
N THR A 446 14.24 -9.49 -3.65
CA THR A 446 14.00 -8.28 -4.39
C THR A 446 12.59 -8.33 -4.93
N TYR A 447 11.86 -7.28 -4.67
CA TYR A 447 10.60 -7.05 -5.28
C TYR A 447 10.86 -6.59 -6.71
N GLN A 448 10.58 -7.45 -7.67
CA GLN A 448 10.57 -7.06 -9.08
C GLN A 448 9.16 -6.67 -9.48
N ALA A 449 8.68 -5.60 -8.89
CA ALA A 449 7.38 -5.05 -9.23
C ALA A 449 7.38 -4.38 -10.60
N SER A 450 8.56 -4.13 -11.15
CA SER A 450 8.72 -3.51 -12.45
C SER A 450 9.99 -4.03 -13.12
N ASN A 451 10.02 -3.99 -14.44
CA ASN A 451 11.24 -4.27 -15.21
C ASN A 451 12.30 -3.18 -15.00
N SER A 452 12.04 -2.16 -14.19
CA SER A 452 12.97 -1.11 -13.85
C SER A 452 12.77 -0.54 -12.45
N PHE A 453 13.87 -0.26 -11.75
CA PHE A 453 13.91 0.43 -10.45
C PHE A 453 14.47 1.84 -10.61
N THR A 454 13.86 2.63 -11.48
CA THR A 454 14.29 4.00 -11.72
C THR A 454 13.14 4.97 -11.48
N TYR A 455 13.40 6.13 -10.87
CA TYR A 455 12.49 7.24 -10.69
C TYR A 455 11.36 7.00 -9.69
N ARG A 456 10.55 5.92 -9.83
CA ARG A 456 9.43 5.59 -8.95
C ARG A 456 9.49 4.12 -8.53
N ASN A 457 8.99 3.83 -7.32
CA ASN A 457 8.96 2.50 -6.74
C ASN A 457 7.53 1.92 -6.68
N ASP A 458 6.65 2.41 -7.56
CA ASP A 458 5.21 2.07 -7.54
C ASP A 458 4.86 0.76 -8.25
N GLY A 459 5.73 0.23 -9.07
CA GLY A 459 5.47 -1.01 -9.81
C GLY A 459 5.07 -0.84 -11.27
N ALA A 460 4.80 0.38 -11.75
CA ALA A 460 4.74 0.63 -13.18
C ALA A 460 6.16 0.66 -13.78
N ASP A 461 6.30 0.15 -14.99
CA ASP A 461 7.59 -0.01 -15.67
C ASP A 461 8.17 1.32 -16.18
N VAL A 462 8.71 2.13 -15.27
CA VAL A 462 9.34 3.41 -15.58
C VAL A 462 10.84 3.24 -15.80
N ASN A 463 11.34 3.53 -16.99
CA ASN A 463 12.74 3.45 -17.34
C ASN A 463 13.35 4.80 -17.74
N SER A 464 14.69 4.90 -17.64
CA SER A 464 15.40 6.09 -18.11
C SER A 464 15.48 6.11 -19.64
N THR A 465 15.26 7.29 -20.23
CA THR A 465 15.39 7.49 -21.68
C THR A 465 16.32 8.64 -22.02
N THR A 466 17.02 8.54 -23.14
CA THR A 466 17.84 9.62 -23.70
C THR A 466 17.05 10.56 -24.61
N TYR A 467 15.76 10.32 -24.80
CA TYR A 467 14.89 11.17 -25.59
C TYR A 467 14.76 12.57 -25.00
N THR A 468 15.19 13.57 -25.74
CA THR A 468 15.30 14.96 -25.24
C THR A 468 13.95 15.65 -24.97
N GLY A 469 12.83 15.09 -25.47
CA GLY A 469 11.48 15.58 -25.18
C GLY A 469 10.93 15.09 -23.84
N ALA A 470 11.49 14.01 -23.28
CA ALA A 470 11.10 13.44 -22.00
C ALA A 470 11.73 14.21 -20.82
N ASN A 471 11.22 13.95 -19.60
CA ASN A 471 11.86 14.38 -18.35
C ASN A 471 13.04 13.49 -17.92
N GLY A 472 13.55 12.66 -18.82
CA GLY A 472 14.58 11.66 -18.59
C GLY A 472 14.04 10.23 -18.39
N TYR A 473 12.70 10.07 -18.39
CA TYR A 473 12.01 8.80 -18.15
C TYR A 473 10.87 8.58 -19.12
N CYS A 474 10.48 7.30 -19.30
CA CYS A 474 9.30 6.86 -20.04
C CYS A 474 8.69 5.63 -19.35
N ILE A 475 7.44 5.32 -19.66
CA ILE A 475 6.82 4.03 -19.31
C ILE A 475 7.10 3.07 -20.46
N GLU A 476 7.68 1.92 -20.14
CA GLU A 476 8.03 0.83 -21.07
C GLU A 476 7.26 -0.46 -20.72
N TYR A 477 7.44 -1.51 -21.50
CA TYR A 477 6.83 -2.84 -21.28
C TYR A 477 5.31 -2.81 -21.11
N ILE A 478 4.65 -1.79 -21.66
CA ILE A 478 3.21 -1.58 -21.51
C ILE A 478 2.43 -2.76 -22.11
N GLU A 479 1.64 -3.43 -21.29
CA GLU A 479 0.81 -4.54 -21.68
C GLU A 479 -0.68 -4.13 -21.85
N LYS A 480 -1.46 -5.03 -22.44
CA LYS A 480 -2.89 -4.79 -22.65
C LYS A 480 -3.62 -4.70 -21.31
N GLY A 481 -4.44 -3.67 -21.15
CA GLY A 481 -5.25 -3.42 -19.96
C GLY A 481 -4.58 -2.50 -18.95
N GLU A 482 -3.27 -2.28 -19.03
CA GLU A 482 -2.56 -1.34 -18.17
C GLU A 482 -2.98 0.09 -18.42
N TRP A 483 -2.89 0.90 -17.36
CA TRP A 483 -3.28 2.30 -17.43
C TRP A 483 -2.58 3.15 -16.38
N ALA A 484 -2.48 4.45 -16.65
CA ALA A 484 -2.07 5.44 -15.65
C ALA A 484 -2.98 6.66 -15.70
N GLY A 485 -3.23 7.24 -14.53
CA GLY A 485 -4.06 8.40 -14.31
C GLY A 485 -3.25 9.62 -13.90
N TYR A 486 -3.69 10.79 -14.33
CA TYR A 486 -3.06 12.09 -14.08
C TYR A 486 -4.10 13.09 -13.64
N THR A 487 -3.90 13.70 -12.52
CA THR A 487 -4.66 14.89 -12.12
C THR A 487 -4.07 16.09 -12.85
N ILE A 488 -4.88 16.78 -13.66
CA ILE A 488 -4.48 17.91 -14.47
C ILE A 488 -5.28 19.16 -14.08
N ASP A 489 -4.66 20.34 -14.12
CA ASP A 489 -5.30 21.61 -13.88
C ASP A 489 -5.43 22.39 -15.20
N VAL A 490 -6.67 22.53 -15.69
CA VAL A 490 -7.00 23.16 -16.97
C VAL A 490 -7.27 24.63 -16.77
N GLU A 491 -6.51 25.51 -17.44
CA GLU A 491 -6.59 26.97 -17.24
C GLU A 491 -7.90 27.58 -17.75
N GLU A 492 -8.50 27.04 -18.81
CA GLU A 492 -9.76 27.53 -19.38
C GLU A 492 -10.60 26.43 -20.05
N ASP A 493 -11.92 26.60 -20.05
CA ASP A 493 -12.84 25.70 -20.78
C ASP A 493 -12.53 25.71 -22.28
N GLY A 494 -12.44 24.56 -22.92
CA GLY A 494 -12.21 24.55 -24.36
C GLY A 494 -12.03 23.16 -24.99
N LEU A 495 -11.77 23.17 -26.28
CA LEU A 495 -11.32 22.03 -27.05
C LEU A 495 -9.80 22.06 -27.12
N TYR A 496 -9.19 20.94 -26.79
CA TYR A 496 -7.74 20.78 -26.76
C TYR A 496 -7.29 19.73 -27.76
N ASP A 497 -6.14 19.97 -28.38
CA ASP A 497 -5.42 18.93 -29.13
C ASP A 497 -4.40 18.31 -28.19
N ILE A 498 -4.27 16.97 -28.23
CA ILE A 498 -3.33 16.21 -27.41
C ILE A 498 -2.36 15.48 -28.34
N ASP A 499 -1.10 15.86 -28.28
CA ASP A 499 -0.02 15.17 -28.96
C ASP A 499 0.58 14.11 -28.05
N ILE A 500 0.51 12.86 -28.46
CA ILE A 500 1.00 11.68 -27.75
C ILE A 500 2.37 11.31 -28.28
N PHE A 501 3.39 11.35 -27.43
CA PHE A 501 4.76 10.99 -27.80
C PHE A 501 5.10 9.58 -27.34
N TYR A 502 5.30 8.69 -28.29
CA TYR A 502 5.49 7.26 -28.07
C TYR A 502 6.55 6.68 -29.01
N SER A 503 7.07 5.50 -28.65
CA SER A 503 7.92 4.70 -29.51
C SER A 503 7.34 3.30 -29.71
N SER A 504 7.62 2.66 -30.85
CA SER A 504 7.11 1.32 -31.16
C SER A 504 7.88 0.68 -32.33
N THR A 505 8.09 -0.64 -32.23
CA THR A 505 8.68 -1.44 -33.33
C THR A 505 7.65 -2.10 -34.23
N SER A 506 6.33 -1.89 -33.97
CA SER A 506 5.24 -2.50 -34.70
C SER A 506 4.06 -1.54 -34.87
N ASN A 507 3.03 -1.96 -35.63
CA ASN A 507 1.76 -1.24 -35.73
C ASN A 507 0.68 -1.84 -34.82
N SER A 508 1.05 -2.64 -33.80
CA SER A 508 0.11 -3.33 -32.93
C SER A 508 -0.41 -2.46 -31.80
N GLY A 509 0.35 -1.46 -31.37
CA GLY A 509 0.01 -0.60 -30.25
C GLY A 509 -1.33 0.10 -30.42
N LYS A 510 -2.14 0.09 -29.36
CA LYS A 510 -3.42 0.82 -29.31
C LYS A 510 -3.62 1.42 -27.94
N ILE A 511 -4.14 2.63 -27.91
CA ILE A 511 -4.38 3.40 -26.70
C ILE A 511 -5.79 4.00 -26.68
N SER A 512 -6.38 4.09 -25.51
CA SER A 512 -7.64 4.80 -25.23
C SER A 512 -7.45 5.86 -24.16
N PHE A 513 -8.35 6.82 -24.11
CA PHE A 513 -8.34 7.91 -23.12
C PHE A 513 -9.67 8.08 -22.42
N GLU A 514 -9.61 8.39 -21.13
CA GLU A 514 -10.73 8.83 -20.32
C GLU A 514 -10.44 10.23 -19.75
N ILE A 515 -11.49 11.04 -19.66
CA ILE A 515 -11.50 12.30 -18.92
C ILE A 515 -12.56 12.21 -17.83
N ASN A 516 -12.18 12.39 -16.57
CA ASN A 516 -13.09 12.32 -15.42
C ASN A 516 -13.88 11.00 -15.34
N GLY A 517 -13.24 9.88 -15.75
CA GLY A 517 -13.85 8.55 -15.80
C GLY A 517 -14.77 8.31 -17.00
N PHE A 518 -14.81 9.24 -17.95
CA PHE A 518 -15.61 9.09 -19.17
C PHE A 518 -14.69 8.78 -20.36
N PRO A 519 -14.92 7.68 -21.09
CA PRO A 519 -14.22 7.38 -22.33
C PRO A 519 -14.38 8.50 -23.36
N THR A 520 -13.27 9.09 -23.75
CA THR A 520 -13.24 10.25 -24.64
C THR A 520 -12.78 9.89 -26.05
N ARG A 521 -11.82 8.99 -26.15
CA ARG A 521 -11.31 8.42 -27.39
C ARG A 521 -10.88 6.97 -27.14
N SER A 522 -11.27 6.07 -28.02
CA SER A 522 -11.00 4.63 -27.85
C SER A 522 -10.28 4.03 -29.07
N ASN A 523 -9.47 2.99 -28.83
CA ASN A 523 -8.82 2.18 -29.87
C ASN A 523 -7.97 2.97 -30.87
N ILE A 524 -7.28 4.03 -30.44
CA ILE A 524 -6.38 4.83 -31.27
C ILE A 524 -5.18 3.97 -31.64
N SER A 525 -5.00 3.68 -32.92
CA SER A 525 -3.86 2.91 -33.43
C SER A 525 -2.60 3.76 -33.37
N LEU A 526 -1.54 3.21 -32.81
CA LEU A 526 -0.18 3.76 -32.79
C LEU A 526 0.62 3.14 -33.95
N GLY A 527 1.39 3.97 -34.65
CA GLY A 527 2.21 3.54 -35.77
C GLY A 527 3.57 3.02 -35.33
N ASN A 528 4.28 2.35 -36.24
CA ASN A 528 5.65 1.92 -36.05
C ASN A 528 6.60 3.11 -36.14
N SER A 529 7.42 3.37 -35.12
CA SER A 529 8.46 4.40 -35.11
C SER A 529 9.83 3.89 -35.59
N GLY A 530 9.97 2.59 -35.80
CA GLY A 530 11.19 1.92 -36.26
C GLY A 530 12.04 1.34 -35.13
N SER A 531 12.05 1.93 -33.93
CA SER A 531 12.71 1.39 -32.74
C SER A 531 12.10 1.97 -31.46
N TYR A 532 12.35 1.34 -30.33
CA TYR A 532 11.96 1.87 -29.00
C TYR A 532 12.77 3.12 -28.58
N GLU A 533 13.89 3.40 -29.24
CA GLU A 533 14.69 4.62 -29.06
C GLU A 533 14.15 5.83 -29.85
N SER A 534 13.21 5.61 -30.79
CA SER A 534 12.72 6.61 -31.74
C SER A 534 11.29 7.01 -31.39
N PHE A 535 11.12 8.10 -30.67
CA PHE A 535 9.80 8.62 -30.31
C PHE A 535 9.22 9.46 -31.46
N ILE A 536 7.94 9.21 -31.75
CA ILE A 536 7.13 9.93 -32.74
C ILE A 536 5.85 10.43 -32.11
N GLU A 537 5.18 11.35 -32.81
CA GLU A 537 3.96 12.02 -32.37
C GLU A 537 2.71 11.37 -32.98
N LYS A 538 1.64 11.26 -32.19
CA LYS A 538 0.28 10.98 -32.62
C LYS A 538 -0.65 12.06 -32.09
N ARG A 539 -1.26 12.84 -33.00
CA ARG A 539 -2.21 13.88 -32.58
C ARG A 539 -3.62 13.36 -32.42
N LEU A 540 -4.27 13.82 -31.38
CA LEU A 540 -5.67 13.66 -31.03
C LEU A 540 -6.31 15.05 -30.97
N GLU A 541 -7.27 15.31 -31.85
CA GLU A 541 -7.83 16.65 -31.98
C GLU A 541 -9.12 16.82 -31.18
N LYS A 542 -9.35 18.04 -30.69
CA LYS A 542 -10.62 18.53 -30.16
C LYS A 542 -11.19 17.71 -28.99
N VAL A 543 -10.36 17.41 -28.01
CA VAL A 543 -10.77 16.83 -26.72
C VAL A 543 -11.34 17.96 -25.86
N LYS A 544 -12.57 17.84 -25.40
CA LYS A 544 -13.19 18.83 -24.51
C LYS A 544 -12.68 18.68 -23.09
N LEU A 545 -12.15 19.79 -22.55
CA LEU A 545 -11.75 19.87 -21.16
C LEU A 545 -12.47 21.06 -20.49
N SER A 546 -12.78 20.90 -19.20
CA SER A 546 -13.35 21.94 -18.36
C SER A 546 -12.29 22.61 -17.52
N LYS A 547 -12.45 23.92 -17.28
CA LYS A 547 -11.55 24.68 -16.41
C LYS A 547 -11.45 24.06 -15.01
N GLY A 548 -10.23 24.05 -14.44
CA GLY A 548 -9.91 23.51 -13.13
C GLY A 548 -9.45 22.07 -13.18
N GLU A 549 -9.59 21.38 -12.07
CA GLU A 549 -9.12 20.01 -11.92
C GLU A 549 -9.91 19.04 -12.81
N ASN A 550 -9.18 18.23 -13.57
CA ASN A 550 -9.70 17.11 -14.33
C ASN A 550 -8.80 15.90 -14.09
N ARG A 551 -9.35 14.70 -14.24
CA ARG A 551 -8.59 13.47 -14.25
C ARG A 551 -8.46 12.94 -15.68
N PHE A 552 -7.24 12.94 -16.19
CA PHE A 552 -6.87 12.35 -17.47
C PHE A 552 -6.32 10.95 -17.23
N LYS A 553 -6.72 9.98 -18.05
CA LYS A 553 -6.24 8.60 -17.94
C LYS A 553 -5.98 8.03 -19.33
N PHE A 554 -4.82 7.41 -19.53
CA PHE A 554 -4.60 6.55 -20.69
C PHE A 554 -4.82 5.08 -20.33
N ILE A 555 -5.24 4.27 -21.31
CA ILE A 555 -5.44 2.83 -21.16
C ILE A 555 -4.80 2.15 -22.37
N SER A 556 -3.97 1.14 -22.14
CA SER A 556 -3.40 0.30 -23.19
C SER A 556 -4.44 -0.73 -23.66
N GLU A 557 -4.88 -0.60 -24.90
CA GLU A 557 -5.79 -1.58 -25.54
C GLU A 557 -5.02 -2.73 -26.19
N ASN A 558 -3.75 -2.52 -26.48
CA ASN A 558 -2.85 -3.54 -26.99
C ASN A 558 -1.39 -3.09 -26.79
N SER A 559 -0.53 -4.04 -26.45
CA SER A 559 0.88 -3.84 -26.17
C SER A 559 1.74 -3.44 -27.39
N GLY A 560 3.02 -3.16 -27.16
CA GLY A 560 4.04 -2.96 -28.19
C GLY A 560 4.39 -1.50 -28.46
N PHE A 561 4.31 -0.68 -27.43
CA PHE A 561 4.77 0.72 -27.46
C PHE A 561 5.29 1.15 -26.09
N ASP A 562 6.17 2.16 -26.08
CA ASP A 562 6.57 2.89 -24.90
C ASP A 562 5.99 4.30 -24.94
N LEU A 563 5.78 4.91 -23.79
CA LEU A 563 5.10 6.19 -23.67
C LEU A 563 5.97 7.21 -22.93
N SER A 564 6.26 8.35 -23.60
CA SER A 564 7.09 9.41 -23.03
C SER A 564 6.27 10.51 -22.36
N HIS A 565 5.40 11.20 -23.12
CA HIS A 565 4.62 12.32 -22.61
C HIS A 565 3.46 12.68 -23.52
N PHE A 566 2.60 13.57 -22.99
CA PHE A 566 1.48 14.19 -23.69
C PHE A 566 1.68 15.70 -23.74
N VAL A 567 1.40 16.35 -24.87
CA VAL A 567 1.38 17.80 -25.00
C VAL A 567 -0.04 18.25 -25.27
N PHE A 568 -0.60 19.03 -24.36
CA PHE A 568 -1.92 19.61 -24.50
C PHE A 568 -1.81 21.04 -25.02
N SER A 569 -2.51 21.33 -26.11
CA SER A 569 -2.61 22.66 -26.69
C SER A 569 -4.06 23.03 -26.95
N LEU A 570 -4.42 24.31 -26.74
CA LEU A 570 -5.76 24.77 -27.07
C LEU A 570 -5.96 24.65 -28.58
N SER A 571 -7.03 23.98 -29.02
CA SER A 571 -7.31 23.84 -30.46
C SER A 571 -7.58 25.19 -31.12
N SER A 572 -7.03 25.40 -32.30
CA SER A 572 -7.20 26.64 -33.05
C SER A 572 -8.66 26.87 -33.50
N ASN A 573 -9.46 25.83 -33.59
CA ASN A 573 -10.88 25.88 -33.89
C ASN A 573 -11.67 25.26 -32.73
N GLN A 574 -12.43 26.12 -32.04
CA GLN A 574 -13.24 25.76 -30.88
C GLN A 574 -14.67 25.26 -31.23
N GLU A 575 -14.95 24.97 -32.51
CA GLU A 575 -16.26 24.47 -32.96
C GLU A 575 -16.16 22.97 -33.28
N LEU A 576 -17.10 22.19 -32.77
CA LEU A 576 -17.32 20.82 -33.21
C LEU A 576 -18.21 20.84 -34.44
N SER A 577 -17.70 20.30 -35.54
CA SER A 577 -18.39 20.24 -36.83
C SER A 577 -19.24 19.00 -37.01
N SER A 578 -19.06 17.96 -36.18
CA SER A 578 -19.81 16.71 -36.20
C SER A 578 -20.39 16.38 -34.83
N PHE A 579 -21.49 15.63 -34.84
CA PHE A 579 -22.02 15.01 -33.64
C PHE A 579 -21.92 13.49 -33.81
N GLU A 580 -21.09 12.85 -33.02
CA GLU A 580 -20.69 11.45 -33.20
C GLU A 580 -20.53 10.69 -31.87
N LEU A 581 -20.64 9.37 -31.98
CA LEU A 581 -20.35 8.43 -30.90
C LEU A 581 -18.82 8.37 -30.70
N ASN A 582 -18.33 8.76 -29.53
CA ASN A 582 -16.92 8.64 -29.18
C ASN A 582 -16.54 7.21 -28.78
N SER A 583 -17.38 6.61 -27.96
CA SER A 583 -17.16 5.26 -27.46
C SER A 583 -18.43 4.65 -26.88
N SER A 584 -18.41 3.35 -26.67
CA SER A 584 -19.47 2.62 -26.00
C SER A 584 -18.90 1.53 -25.10
N VAL A 585 -19.41 1.46 -23.88
CA VAL A 585 -18.93 0.50 -22.87
C VAL A 585 -20.09 -0.12 -22.10
N THR A 586 -19.88 -1.23 -21.44
CA THR A 586 -20.86 -1.78 -20.50
C THR A 586 -20.87 -0.98 -19.19
N GLY A 587 -22.03 -0.85 -18.57
CA GLY A 587 -22.15 -0.30 -17.22
C GLY A 587 -21.68 -1.30 -16.18
N ASN A 588 -21.26 -0.78 -14.99
CA ASN A 588 -20.82 -1.61 -13.86
C ASN A 588 -21.96 -2.43 -13.22
N ASP A 589 -23.21 -2.21 -13.66
CA ASP A 589 -24.40 -2.96 -13.22
C ASP A 589 -24.61 -4.27 -13.97
N PHE A 590 -23.75 -4.56 -14.96
CA PHE A 590 -23.85 -5.74 -15.86
C PHE A 590 -25.20 -5.87 -16.57
N LYS A 591 -25.95 -4.78 -16.66
CA LYS A 591 -27.28 -4.71 -17.31
C LYS A 591 -27.45 -3.47 -18.17
N SER A 592 -26.43 -2.67 -18.34
CA SER A 592 -26.50 -1.46 -19.16
C SER A 592 -25.33 -1.31 -20.12
N VAL A 593 -25.58 -0.56 -21.19
CA VAL A 593 -24.60 -0.08 -22.15
C VAL A 593 -24.61 1.44 -22.12
N LYS A 594 -23.45 2.04 -21.94
CA LYS A 594 -23.26 3.50 -21.98
C LYS A 594 -22.70 3.90 -23.33
N LEU A 595 -23.36 4.85 -23.98
CA LEU A 595 -22.93 5.48 -25.23
C LEU A 595 -22.42 6.88 -24.90
N PHE A 596 -21.17 7.16 -25.21
CA PHE A 596 -20.53 8.46 -24.97
C PHE A 596 -20.41 9.25 -26.25
N PHE A 597 -20.92 10.49 -26.24
CA PHE A 597 -20.95 11.35 -27.41
C PHE A 597 -20.01 12.55 -27.23
N ASN A 598 -19.51 13.08 -28.36
CA ASN A 598 -18.63 14.24 -28.37
C ASN A 598 -19.37 15.57 -28.03
N GLN A 599 -20.69 15.57 -28.05
CA GLN A 599 -21.56 16.72 -27.71
C GLN A 599 -22.73 16.26 -26.83
N PRO A 600 -23.34 17.19 -26.04
CA PRO A 600 -24.57 16.88 -25.29
C PRO A 600 -25.74 16.56 -26.24
N VAL A 601 -26.50 15.55 -25.87
CA VAL A 601 -27.62 15.00 -26.67
C VAL A 601 -28.90 15.76 -26.33
N ASP A 602 -29.70 16.11 -27.36
CA ASP A 602 -31.08 16.53 -27.16
C ASP A 602 -31.95 15.31 -26.82
N LYS A 603 -32.42 15.26 -25.58
CA LYS A 603 -33.19 14.15 -25.01
C LYS A 603 -34.60 14.03 -25.57
N SER A 604 -35.12 15.06 -26.23
CA SER A 604 -36.55 15.18 -26.56
C SER A 604 -37.08 14.05 -27.44
N ASN A 605 -36.22 13.41 -28.22
CA ASN A 605 -36.60 12.37 -29.21
C ASN A 605 -35.93 11.00 -28.92
N ILE A 606 -35.35 10.78 -27.73
CA ILE A 606 -34.70 9.53 -27.39
C ILE A 606 -35.63 8.64 -26.57
N THR A 607 -35.86 7.43 -27.10
CA THR A 607 -36.68 6.38 -26.49
C THR A 607 -35.90 5.07 -26.45
N THR A 608 -36.47 4.03 -25.89
CA THR A 608 -35.90 2.67 -25.90
C THR A 608 -35.74 2.08 -27.29
N GLU A 609 -36.41 2.64 -28.31
CA GLU A 609 -36.34 2.21 -29.71
C GLU A 609 -35.28 2.95 -30.54
N THR A 610 -34.68 4.01 -29.97
CA THR A 610 -33.78 4.92 -30.68
C THR A 610 -32.44 4.26 -31.02
N PHE A 611 -31.90 3.49 -30.12
CA PHE A 611 -30.67 2.70 -30.31
C PHE A 611 -30.99 1.21 -30.29
N LYS A 612 -30.06 0.43 -30.83
CA LYS A 612 -30.14 -1.04 -30.72
C LYS A 612 -28.84 -1.59 -30.18
N VAL A 613 -28.96 -2.59 -29.33
CA VAL A 613 -27.81 -3.33 -28.83
C VAL A 613 -27.89 -4.76 -29.33
N PHE A 614 -26.85 -5.20 -30.01
CA PHE A 614 -26.67 -6.58 -30.47
C PHE A 614 -25.79 -7.32 -29.45
N LYS A 615 -26.23 -8.49 -29.07
CA LYS A 615 -25.54 -9.35 -28.10
C LYS A 615 -25.37 -10.75 -28.71
N ASN A 616 -24.13 -11.15 -28.93
CA ASN A 616 -23.75 -12.44 -29.53
C ASN A 616 -24.39 -12.70 -30.90
N ILE A 617 -25.60 -13.23 -30.93
CA ILE A 617 -26.31 -13.67 -32.15
C ILE A 617 -27.61 -12.89 -32.41
N GLY A 618 -27.98 -11.90 -31.56
CA GLY A 618 -29.25 -11.21 -31.73
C GLY A 618 -29.36 -9.88 -30.99
N TYR A 619 -30.40 -9.12 -31.31
CA TYR A 619 -30.67 -7.87 -30.58
C TYR A 619 -31.25 -8.15 -29.19
N VAL A 620 -30.88 -7.32 -28.23
CA VAL A 620 -31.40 -7.33 -26.84
C VAL A 620 -32.35 -6.14 -26.67
N ASP A 621 -33.48 -6.39 -26.01
CA ASP A 621 -34.44 -5.34 -25.70
C ASP A 621 -33.85 -4.34 -24.70
N ILE A 622 -34.02 -3.06 -24.98
CA ILE A 622 -33.64 -1.95 -24.09
C ILE A 622 -34.84 -1.65 -23.21
N SER A 623 -34.66 -1.84 -21.90
CA SER A 623 -35.71 -1.67 -20.89
C SER A 623 -35.83 -0.24 -20.36
N SER A 624 -34.74 0.54 -20.43
CA SER A 624 -34.70 1.92 -19.96
C SER A 624 -33.66 2.74 -20.69
N VAL A 625 -33.84 4.06 -20.68
CA VAL A 625 -32.86 5.04 -21.16
C VAL A 625 -32.71 6.13 -20.10
N SER A 626 -31.47 6.42 -19.74
CA SER A 626 -31.13 7.54 -18.84
C SER A 626 -29.93 8.32 -19.36
N PHE A 627 -29.65 9.49 -18.76
CA PHE A 627 -28.64 10.42 -19.23
C PHE A 627 -27.69 10.79 -18.10
N GLU A 628 -26.41 10.88 -18.40
CA GLU A 628 -25.34 11.20 -17.46
C GLU A 628 -24.41 12.26 -18.09
N ASN A 629 -23.47 12.79 -17.31
CA ASN A 629 -22.40 13.67 -17.78
C ASN A 629 -22.94 14.86 -18.63
N ASN A 630 -23.80 15.69 -18.05
CA ASN A 630 -24.41 16.81 -18.75
C ASN A 630 -25.00 16.43 -20.13
N ASP A 631 -25.66 15.28 -20.18
CA ASP A 631 -26.31 14.73 -21.37
C ASP A 631 -25.35 14.29 -22.50
N GLN A 632 -24.06 14.15 -22.24
CA GLN A 632 -23.11 13.55 -23.20
C GLN A 632 -23.06 12.01 -23.15
N THR A 633 -23.72 11.42 -22.16
CA THR A 633 -23.80 9.96 -22.01
C THR A 633 -25.26 9.52 -22.05
N VAL A 634 -25.54 8.56 -22.92
CA VAL A 634 -26.83 7.86 -22.96
C VAL A 634 -26.62 6.47 -22.39
N ASN A 635 -27.30 6.16 -21.30
CA ASN A 635 -27.24 4.86 -20.63
C ASN A 635 -28.46 4.04 -21.03
N LEU A 636 -28.23 2.88 -21.65
CA LEU A 636 -29.23 1.95 -22.15
C LEU A 636 -29.32 0.76 -21.19
N GLY A 637 -30.37 0.68 -20.39
CA GLY A 637 -30.65 -0.50 -19.55
C GLY A 637 -31.15 -1.67 -20.40
N LEU A 638 -30.53 -2.83 -20.29
CA LEU A 638 -30.88 -4.02 -21.05
C LEU A 638 -31.85 -4.94 -20.29
N ALA A 639 -32.70 -5.64 -21.01
CA ALA A 639 -33.61 -6.64 -20.42
C ALA A 639 -32.90 -7.90 -19.92
N SER A 640 -31.69 -8.19 -20.41
CA SER A 640 -30.85 -9.33 -19.99
C SER A 640 -29.51 -8.89 -19.44
N ALA A 641 -28.98 -9.65 -18.50
CA ALA A 641 -27.65 -9.40 -17.94
C ALA A 641 -26.56 -9.59 -19.02
N ILE A 642 -25.47 -8.86 -18.83
CA ILE A 642 -24.26 -8.95 -19.65
C ILE A 642 -23.26 -9.86 -18.90
N ILE A 643 -22.63 -10.76 -19.62
CA ILE A 643 -21.54 -11.59 -19.10
C ILE A 643 -20.23 -11.27 -19.86
N PRO A 644 -19.06 -11.57 -19.30
CA PRO A 644 -17.77 -11.21 -19.90
C PRO A 644 -17.54 -11.73 -21.31
N SER A 645 -18.08 -12.90 -21.62
CA SER A 645 -17.96 -13.51 -22.95
C SER A 645 -18.92 -12.95 -24.02
N ASP A 646 -19.79 -11.99 -23.64
CA ASP A 646 -20.73 -11.42 -24.60
C ASP A 646 -20.03 -10.50 -25.62
N ASP A 647 -20.19 -10.77 -26.90
CA ASP A 647 -19.89 -9.81 -27.97
C ASP A 647 -21.06 -8.82 -28.07
N LEU A 648 -20.78 -7.58 -27.66
CA LEU A 648 -21.78 -6.52 -27.62
C LEU A 648 -21.48 -5.48 -28.70
N ARG A 649 -22.52 -5.08 -29.42
CA ARG A 649 -22.40 -4.04 -30.44
C ARG A 649 -23.61 -3.10 -30.41
N ALA A 650 -23.37 -1.81 -30.66
CA ALA A 650 -24.39 -0.78 -30.71
C ALA A 650 -24.65 -0.34 -32.16
N THR A 651 -25.90 0.02 -32.45
CA THR A 651 -26.32 0.54 -33.75
C THR A 651 -27.28 1.71 -33.61
N TYR A 652 -27.10 2.72 -34.47
CA TYR A 652 -27.99 3.85 -34.64
C TYR A 652 -28.11 4.20 -36.12
N ASN A 653 -29.33 4.13 -36.67
CA ASN A 653 -29.57 4.32 -38.10
C ASN A 653 -30.79 5.21 -38.44
N ASN A 654 -31.53 5.74 -37.44
CA ASN A 654 -32.85 6.32 -37.70
C ASN A 654 -32.86 7.85 -37.88
N GLY A 655 -31.74 8.56 -37.77
CA GLY A 655 -31.59 9.97 -38.14
C GLY A 655 -32.37 10.98 -37.33
N THR A 656 -32.84 10.64 -36.13
CA THR A 656 -33.70 11.49 -35.29
C THR A 656 -32.99 12.15 -34.13
N VAL A 657 -31.79 11.67 -33.76
CA VAL A 657 -31.00 12.19 -32.61
C VAL A 657 -30.20 13.40 -33.04
N LYS A 658 -30.27 14.46 -32.25
CA LYS A 658 -29.51 15.70 -32.43
C LYS A 658 -28.71 16.04 -31.17
N SER A 659 -27.64 16.80 -31.38
CA SER A 659 -27.00 17.50 -30.25
C SER A 659 -27.86 18.68 -29.79
N LEU A 660 -27.58 19.21 -28.59
CA LEU A 660 -28.19 20.47 -28.13
C LEU A 660 -27.90 21.64 -29.07
N SER A 661 -26.81 21.57 -29.86
CA SER A 661 -26.49 22.52 -30.96
C SER A 661 -27.22 22.24 -32.26
N SER A 662 -28.19 21.32 -32.27
CA SER A 662 -29.01 20.94 -33.43
C SER A 662 -28.23 20.26 -34.57
N ILE A 663 -27.07 19.68 -34.32
CA ILE A 663 -26.30 18.89 -35.27
C ILE A 663 -26.85 17.45 -35.21
N ASP A 664 -27.09 16.84 -36.38
CA ASP A 664 -27.57 15.47 -36.48
C ASP A 664 -26.48 14.47 -36.05
N LEU A 665 -26.88 13.41 -35.33
CA LEU A 665 -25.97 12.34 -34.96
C LEU A 665 -25.58 11.52 -36.18
N GLU A 666 -24.26 11.38 -36.39
CA GLU A 666 -23.74 10.49 -37.44
C GLU A 666 -24.19 9.05 -37.19
N PRO A 667 -24.73 8.38 -38.20
CA PRO A 667 -25.16 6.97 -38.09
C PRO A 667 -23.95 6.07 -37.78
N PHE A 668 -24.18 5.04 -36.95
CA PHE A 668 -23.21 3.99 -36.70
C PHE A 668 -23.90 2.61 -36.68
N ASP A 669 -23.21 1.62 -37.20
CA ASP A 669 -23.73 0.26 -37.27
C ASP A 669 -22.76 -0.75 -36.72
N LEU A 670 -23.26 -1.59 -35.78
CA LEU A 670 -22.53 -2.66 -35.12
C LEU A 670 -21.17 -2.21 -34.53
N VAL A 671 -21.13 -1.00 -33.98
CA VAL A 671 -19.94 -0.50 -33.29
C VAL A 671 -19.72 -1.34 -32.02
N THR A 672 -18.51 -1.80 -31.83
CA THR A 672 -18.13 -2.61 -30.65
C THR A 672 -18.39 -1.84 -29.36
N VAL A 673 -19.17 -2.41 -28.47
CA VAL A 673 -19.29 -1.98 -27.08
C VAL A 673 -18.16 -2.65 -26.29
N VAL A 674 -17.28 -1.85 -25.72
CA VAL A 674 -16.21 -2.39 -24.86
C VAL A 674 -16.87 -3.05 -23.66
N ASN A 675 -16.74 -4.36 -23.59
CA ASN A 675 -17.27 -5.12 -22.46
C ASN A 675 -16.28 -5.01 -21.29
N ASN A 676 -16.48 -4.02 -20.45
CA ASN A 676 -15.70 -3.80 -19.23
C ASN A 676 -16.08 -4.77 -18.09
N SER A 677 -17.05 -5.66 -18.33
CA SER A 677 -17.17 -6.82 -17.48
C SER A 677 -15.87 -7.60 -17.64
N LEU A 678 -15.03 -7.56 -16.67
CA LEU A 678 -13.64 -8.06 -16.56
C LEU A 678 -13.22 -9.02 -17.68
N SER A 679 -12.09 -8.72 -18.28
CA SER A 679 -11.48 -9.51 -19.36
C SER A 679 -11.50 -10.99 -19.01
N SER A 680 -12.13 -11.76 -19.89
CA SER A 680 -12.00 -13.20 -20.11
C SER A 680 -11.76 -14.04 -18.84
N GLU A 681 -12.64 -14.95 -18.66
CA GLU A 681 -12.62 -16.21 -17.96
C GLU A 681 -13.53 -16.24 -16.72
N SER A 682 -14.70 -16.81 -17.00
CA SER A 682 -15.57 -17.51 -16.05
C SER A 682 -15.96 -16.80 -14.75
N PHE A 683 -17.06 -16.06 -14.78
CA PHE A 683 -17.85 -15.91 -13.56
C PHE A 683 -18.50 -17.26 -13.24
N PHE A 684 -18.32 -17.70 -12.02
CA PHE A 684 -19.06 -18.83 -11.50
C PHE A 684 -20.34 -18.34 -10.84
N LEU A 685 -21.48 -18.70 -11.42
CA LEU A 685 -22.77 -18.43 -10.78
C LEU A 685 -22.93 -19.41 -9.61
N ILE A 686 -23.02 -18.90 -8.38
CA ILE A 686 -23.25 -19.76 -7.22
C ILE A 686 -24.69 -19.64 -6.68
N PRO A 687 -25.28 -20.74 -6.21
CA PRO A 687 -24.67 -22.03 -5.86
C PRO A 687 -24.24 -22.89 -7.07
N SER A 688 -23.02 -23.37 -7.10
CA SER A 688 -22.47 -24.30 -8.08
C SER A 688 -21.15 -24.94 -7.60
N LYS A 689 -20.69 -25.91 -8.35
CA LYS A 689 -19.34 -26.49 -8.23
C LYS A 689 -18.36 -25.77 -9.17
N ILE A 690 -17.16 -25.51 -8.68
CA ILE A 690 -16.07 -24.84 -9.38
C ILE A 690 -14.87 -25.80 -9.38
N GLU A 691 -14.35 -26.16 -10.53
CA GLU A 691 -13.11 -26.92 -10.61
C GLU A 691 -11.92 -26.02 -10.22
N ALA A 692 -10.99 -26.52 -9.45
CA ALA A 692 -9.96 -25.67 -8.86
C ALA A 692 -8.99 -25.11 -9.91
N GLU A 693 -8.75 -25.80 -10.99
CA GLU A 693 -7.94 -25.35 -12.11
C GLU A 693 -8.58 -24.22 -12.95
N ASP A 694 -9.88 -23.98 -12.80
CA ASP A 694 -10.62 -22.94 -13.53
C ASP A 694 -10.48 -21.54 -12.86
N HIS A 695 -9.41 -21.31 -12.12
CA HIS A 695 -9.13 -20.01 -11.51
C HIS A 695 -8.89 -18.92 -12.57
N GLY A 696 -9.39 -17.70 -12.33
CA GLY A 696 -9.17 -16.53 -13.20
C GLY A 696 -7.76 -15.94 -13.03
N LEU A 697 -7.22 -16.01 -11.81
CA LEU A 697 -5.86 -15.58 -11.49
C LEU A 697 -5.16 -16.66 -10.69
N ASN A 698 -3.91 -16.89 -11.03
CA ASN A 698 -3.01 -17.80 -10.33
C ASN A 698 -1.75 -17.03 -9.95
N LEU A 699 -1.64 -16.71 -8.69
CA LEU A 699 -0.63 -15.82 -8.17
C LEU A 699 0.15 -16.57 -7.08
N GLY A 700 1.45 -16.39 -7.03
CA GLY A 700 2.27 -17.01 -6.01
C GLY A 700 3.76 -16.83 -6.25
N PRO A 701 4.58 -17.24 -5.28
CA PRO A 701 6.03 -17.13 -5.39
C PRO A 701 6.58 -17.94 -6.55
N CYS A 702 7.54 -17.35 -7.26
CA CYS A 702 8.31 -18.06 -8.28
C CYS A 702 9.46 -18.81 -7.61
N VAL A 703 9.37 -20.13 -7.53
CA VAL A 703 10.44 -20.95 -6.91
C VAL A 703 11.56 -21.20 -7.92
N PRO A 704 12.86 -20.91 -7.60
CA PRO A 704 13.98 -21.16 -8.50
C PRO A 704 14.11 -22.65 -8.85
N GLY A 705 14.39 -22.93 -10.10
CA GLY A 705 14.69 -24.27 -10.57
C GLY A 705 13.58 -24.98 -11.33
N ASN A 706 12.92 -24.31 -12.27
CA ASN A 706 11.97 -24.87 -13.26
C ASN A 706 10.55 -25.12 -12.77
N ARG A 707 10.08 -24.46 -11.71
CA ARG A 707 8.76 -24.79 -11.19
C ARG A 707 7.64 -23.78 -11.49
N GLY A 708 7.89 -22.62 -12.07
CA GLY A 708 6.84 -21.59 -12.36
C GLY A 708 6.36 -20.88 -11.08
N CYS A 709 5.42 -19.95 -11.24
CA CYS A 709 4.83 -19.16 -10.15
C CYS A 709 3.40 -19.65 -9.87
N GLY A 710 3.00 -19.68 -8.58
CA GLY A 710 1.67 -20.10 -8.17
C GLY A 710 1.37 -21.60 -8.31
N PHE A 711 0.13 -21.94 -8.16
CA PHE A 711 -0.35 -23.33 -8.29
C PHE A 711 -0.09 -23.92 -9.68
N ARG A 712 0.11 -25.22 -9.72
CA ARG A 712 0.16 -26.00 -10.96
C ARG A 712 -0.92 -27.04 -10.99
N THR A 713 -1.18 -27.55 -12.18
CA THR A 713 -2.15 -28.62 -12.39
C THR A 713 -1.46 -29.95 -12.59
N GLU A 714 -2.13 -31.01 -12.14
CA GLU A 714 -1.79 -32.39 -12.44
C GLU A 714 -3.07 -33.20 -12.73
N ASN A 715 -2.90 -34.39 -13.29
CA ASN A 715 -4.05 -35.25 -13.58
C ASN A 715 -4.71 -35.74 -12.28
N CYS A 716 -6.01 -35.53 -12.18
CA CYS A 716 -6.82 -35.90 -11.03
C CYS A 716 -7.32 -37.36 -11.17
N THR A 717 -7.23 -38.14 -10.10
CA THR A 717 -7.77 -39.53 -10.06
C THR A 717 -9.09 -39.61 -9.27
N ASP A 718 -9.65 -38.48 -8.82
CA ASP A 718 -10.95 -38.46 -8.16
C ASP A 718 -12.09 -38.83 -9.10
N GLN A 719 -13.26 -39.06 -8.56
CA GLN A 719 -14.45 -39.37 -9.35
C GLN A 719 -14.77 -38.22 -10.30
N GLY A 720 -14.76 -38.48 -11.59
CA GLY A 720 -14.95 -37.49 -12.66
C GLY A 720 -13.70 -37.24 -13.48
N GLY A 721 -12.50 -37.58 -12.97
CA GLY A 721 -11.22 -37.27 -13.62
C GLY A 721 -10.94 -35.76 -13.74
N GLY A 722 -10.24 -35.34 -14.78
CA GLY A 722 -9.86 -33.95 -15.00
C GLY A 722 -8.49 -33.62 -14.47
N GLN A 723 -8.33 -32.38 -14.02
CA GLN A 723 -7.11 -31.89 -13.37
C GLN A 723 -7.44 -31.42 -11.96
N ASN A 724 -6.42 -31.18 -11.17
CA ASN A 724 -6.51 -30.54 -9.87
C ASN A 724 -5.34 -29.57 -9.71
N ILE A 725 -5.50 -28.55 -8.88
CA ILE A 725 -4.36 -27.72 -8.49
C ILE A 725 -3.50 -28.46 -7.48
N ALA A 726 -2.19 -28.37 -7.67
CA ALA A 726 -1.18 -29.09 -6.90
C ALA A 726 0.10 -28.25 -6.75
N TYR A 727 1.09 -28.85 -6.09
CA TYR A 727 2.41 -28.22 -5.85
C TYR A 727 2.28 -26.84 -5.16
N ALA A 728 1.35 -26.77 -4.23
CA ALA A 728 1.06 -25.56 -3.46
C ALA A 728 2.30 -25.12 -2.66
N ASP A 729 2.70 -23.86 -2.82
CA ASP A 729 3.72 -23.21 -2.01
C ASP A 729 3.06 -22.14 -1.09
N LEU A 730 3.72 -21.81 0.01
CA LEU A 730 3.22 -20.78 0.93
C LEU A 730 2.97 -19.45 0.17
N GLY A 731 1.75 -18.96 0.25
CA GLY A 731 1.32 -17.72 -0.39
C GLY A 731 0.73 -17.87 -1.79
N ASP A 732 0.78 -19.05 -2.40
CA ASP A 732 0.06 -19.28 -3.64
C ASP A 732 -1.41 -18.95 -3.46
N THR A 733 -1.96 -18.18 -4.41
CA THR A 733 -3.35 -17.73 -4.36
C THR A 733 -4.04 -17.98 -5.70
N ALA A 734 -5.14 -18.71 -5.64
CA ALA A 734 -6.07 -18.85 -6.77
C ALA A 734 -7.27 -17.92 -6.53
N ALA A 735 -7.56 -17.05 -7.50
CA ALA A 735 -8.68 -16.13 -7.41
C ALA A 735 -9.78 -16.50 -8.42
N TYR A 736 -11.02 -16.49 -7.95
CA TYR A 736 -12.22 -16.83 -8.73
C TYR A 736 -13.22 -15.71 -8.66
N MET A 737 -13.82 -15.35 -9.79
CA MET A 737 -14.89 -14.38 -9.82
C MET A 737 -16.23 -15.09 -9.65
N LEU A 738 -17.00 -14.69 -8.65
CA LEU A 738 -18.27 -15.31 -8.28
C LEU A 738 -19.43 -14.34 -8.47
N MET A 739 -20.52 -14.80 -9.06
CA MET A 739 -21.82 -14.14 -9.03
C MET A 739 -22.72 -14.90 -8.05
N VAL A 740 -22.98 -14.29 -6.90
CA VAL A 740 -23.90 -14.83 -5.89
C VAL A 740 -25.32 -14.49 -6.31
N ASP A 741 -26.12 -15.50 -6.71
CA ASP A 741 -27.51 -15.32 -7.18
C ASP A 741 -28.45 -14.84 -6.05
N LYS A 742 -28.30 -15.40 -4.87
CA LYS A 742 -29.17 -15.16 -3.73
C LYS A 742 -28.39 -14.84 -2.47
N SER A 743 -28.87 -13.84 -1.71
CA SER A 743 -28.35 -13.59 -0.37
C SER A 743 -28.66 -14.78 0.53
N GLY A 744 -27.68 -15.25 1.31
CA GLY A 744 -27.94 -16.41 2.16
C GLY A 744 -26.70 -16.94 2.88
N LYS A 745 -26.94 -18.01 3.62
CA LYS A 745 -25.92 -18.82 4.24
C LYS A 745 -25.55 -19.96 3.30
N TYR A 746 -24.29 -20.06 2.97
CA TYR A 746 -23.74 -21.08 2.07
C TYR A 746 -22.83 -22.03 2.84
N ARG A 747 -22.96 -23.34 2.59
CA ARG A 747 -21.94 -24.30 2.86
C ARG A 747 -20.97 -24.31 1.70
N VAL A 748 -19.68 -24.24 1.99
CA VAL A 748 -18.60 -24.32 0.99
C VAL A 748 -17.81 -25.59 1.24
N ASP A 749 -17.86 -26.49 0.29
CA ASP A 749 -17.20 -27.79 0.32
C ASP A 749 -15.91 -27.74 -0.50
N PHE A 750 -14.81 -28.22 0.07
CA PHE A 750 -13.49 -28.30 -0.55
C PHE A 750 -13.07 -29.75 -0.71
N ARG A 751 -12.71 -30.17 -1.93
CA ARG A 751 -12.25 -31.52 -2.21
C ARG A 751 -10.72 -31.57 -2.20
N LEU A 752 -10.16 -32.11 -1.13
CA LEU A 752 -8.75 -32.00 -0.77
C LEU A 752 -8.08 -33.36 -0.68
N ALA A 753 -6.78 -33.42 -0.99
CA ALA A 753 -5.90 -34.57 -0.77
C ALA A 753 -4.57 -34.09 -0.18
N SER A 754 -3.95 -34.89 0.70
CA SER A 754 -2.68 -34.58 1.33
C SER A 754 -1.88 -35.85 1.61
N GLY A 755 -0.63 -35.88 1.12
CA GLY A 755 0.24 -37.05 1.18
C GLY A 755 1.21 -37.12 2.37
N ASN A 756 1.60 -35.94 2.91
CA ASN A 756 2.69 -35.90 3.89
C ASN A 756 2.26 -35.29 5.23
N SER A 757 1.52 -34.21 5.21
CA SER A 757 1.14 -33.50 6.43
C SER A 757 -0.16 -32.71 6.23
N ILE A 758 -0.65 -32.11 7.30
CA ILE A 758 -1.86 -31.27 7.27
C ILE A 758 -1.50 -29.90 6.71
N GLY A 759 -2.13 -29.50 5.60
CA GLY A 759 -2.05 -28.17 5.04
C GLY A 759 -3.05 -27.18 5.66
N LEU A 760 -2.99 -25.93 5.26
CA LEU A 760 -3.92 -24.87 5.67
C LEU A 760 -4.19 -23.94 4.50
N LEU A 761 -5.47 -23.72 4.17
CA LEU A 761 -5.95 -22.89 3.08
C LEU A 761 -6.83 -21.78 3.66
N ARG A 762 -6.60 -20.53 3.28
CA ARG A 762 -7.44 -19.38 3.64
C ARG A 762 -8.48 -19.15 2.56
N LEU A 763 -9.74 -19.05 2.97
CA LEU A 763 -10.84 -18.59 2.14
C LEU A 763 -11.15 -17.13 2.45
N GLY A 764 -11.09 -16.26 1.46
CA GLY A 764 -11.44 -14.85 1.58
C GLY A 764 -12.34 -14.35 0.45
N PHE A 765 -13.08 -13.26 0.70
CA PHE A 765 -13.94 -12.62 -0.30
C PHE A 765 -13.71 -11.12 -0.34
N LYS A 766 -13.74 -10.53 -1.54
CA LYS A 766 -13.72 -9.08 -1.80
C LYS A 766 -14.99 -8.69 -2.53
N ASN A 767 -15.59 -7.57 -2.12
CA ASN A 767 -16.77 -7.01 -2.79
C ASN A 767 -16.41 -6.06 -3.95
N THR A 768 -15.15 -5.73 -4.10
CA THR A 768 -14.63 -4.86 -5.16
C THR A 768 -14.17 -5.70 -6.34
N ILE A 769 -14.89 -5.57 -7.43
CA ILE A 769 -14.56 -6.21 -8.70
C ILE A 769 -13.33 -5.53 -9.27
N GLY A 770 -12.35 -6.33 -9.71
CA GLY A 770 -11.12 -5.82 -10.32
C GLY A 770 -10.06 -5.36 -9.34
N ASP A 771 -10.26 -5.54 -8.04
CA ASP A 771 -9.20 -5.40 -7.06
C ASP A 771 -8.29 -6.64 -7.12
N LEU A 772 -7.35 -6.61 -8.06
CA LEU A 772 -6.32 -7.64 -8.24
C LEU A 772 -5.21 -7.52 -7.19
N ASN A 773 -5.34 -6.58 -6.25
CA ASN A 773 -4.40 -6.43 -5.17
C ASN A 773 -4.49 -7.65 -4.25
N LEU A 774 -3.52 -8.56 -4.37
CA LEU A 774 -3.36 -9.72 -3.49
C LEU A 774 -3.23 -9.32 -2.02
N TYR A 775 -2.78 -8.10 -1.79
CA TYR A 775 -2.54 -7.52 -0.49
C TYR A 775 -3.77 -6.78 0.05
N ASN A 776 -4.76 -6.42 -0.79
CA ASN A 776 -6.07 -6.07 -0.28
C ASN A 776 -6.66 -7.34 0.30
N ILE A 777 -6.41 -7.54 1.57
CA ILE A 777 -6.81 -8.73 2.31
C ILE A 777 -8.31 -8.89 2.09
N SER A 778 -8.65 -9.89 1.27
CA SER A 778 -10.01 -10.38 1.19
C SER A 778 -10.43 -10.63 2.64
N GLN A 779 -11.57 -10.11 3.05
CA GLN A 779 -12.05 -10.39 4.40
C GLN A 779 -11.98 -11.89 4.60
N GLU A 780 -11.08 -12.35 5.47
CA GLU A 780 -10.99 -13.75 5.83
C GLU A 780 -12.35 -14.22 6.31
N LYS A 781 -12.87 -15.26 5.68
CA LYS A 781 -14.13 -15.87 6.08
C LYS A 781 -13.93 -17.20 6.77
N ALA A 782 -12.88 -17.93 6.38
CA ALA A 782 -12.55 -19.20 7.01
C ALA A 782 -11.11 -19.62 6.75
N MET A 783 -10.57 -20.38 7.68
CA MET A 783 -9.36 -21.18 7.56
C MET A 783 -9.73 -22.64 7.41
N ILE A 784 -9.30 -23.26 6.31
CA ILE A 784 -9.61 -24.63 5.97
C ILE A 784 -8.40 -25.50 6.28
N THR A 785 -8.50 -26.30 7.33
CA THR A 785 -7.48 -27.31 7.62
C THR A 785 -7.67 -28.48 6.68
N THR A 786 -6.62 -28.85 5.93
CA THR A 786 -6.72 -30.00 5.01
C THR A 786 -6.63 -31.31 5.80
N PRO A 787 -7.37 -32.33 5.41
CA PRO A 787 -7.23 -33.64 6.04
C PRO A 787 -5.89 -34.29 5.65
N TYR A 788 -5.36 -35.18 6.49
CA TYR A 788 -4.32 -36.09 6.09
C TYR A 788 -4.98 -37.32 5.44
N THR A 789 -4.75 -37.52 4.14
CA THR A 789 -5.44 -38.57 3.37
C THR A 789 -4.54 -39.72 2.96
N ASP A 790 -3.27 -39.72 3.43
CA ASP A 790 -2.26 -40.77 3.08
C ASP A 790 -2.04 -40.93 1.56
N GLY A 791 -2.11 -39.79 0.83
CA GLY A 791 -1.83 -39.80 -0.61
C GLY A 791 -2.30 -38.53 -1.31
N TRP A 792 -1.49 -38.04 -2.24
CA TRP A 792 -1.74 -36.82 -3.02
C TRP A 792 -2.96 -36.89 -3.95
N GLN A 793 -3.50 -38.10 -4.14
CA GLN A 793 -4.68 -38.37 -4.95
C GLN A 793 -5.73 -39.20 -4.17
N ASN A 794 -5.65 -39.20 -2.84
CA ASN A 794 -6.67 -39.75 -1.97
C ASN A 794 -7.53 -38.59 -1.45
N TRP A 795 -8.77 -38.51 -1.92
CA TRP A 795 -9.59 -37.31 -1.79
C TRP A 795 -10.59 -37.42 -0.64
N GLU A 796 -10.70 -36.33 0.14
CA GLU A 796 -11.68 -36.13 1.20
C GLU A 796 -12.33 -34.72 1.08
N THR A 797 -13.58 -34.60 1.51
CA THR A 797 -14.30 -33.32 1.47
C THR A 797 -14.33 -32.68 2.84
N VAL A 798 -13.90 -31.42 2.92
CA VAL A 798 -13.96 -30.57 4.12
C VAL A 798 -14.89 -29.41 3.85
N SER A 799 -15.76 -29.05 4.81
CA SER A 799 -16.76 -28.03 4.63
C SER A 799 -16.61 -26.87 5.64
N THR A 800 -17.00 -25.66 5.19
CA THR A 800 -17.18 -24.49 6.05
C THR A 800 -18.50 -23.78 5.70
N GLU A 801 -18.90 -22.80 6.51
CA GLU A 801 -20.11 -22.00 6.25
C GLU A 801 -19.74 -20.52 6.13
N VAL A 802 -20.34 -19.84 5.15
CA VAL A 802 -20.16 -18.40 4.92
C VAL A 802 -21.50 -17.72 4.67
N ASN A 803 -21.59 -16.44 5.06
CA ASN A 803 -22.73 -15.59 4.73
C ASN A 803 -22.37 -14.68 3.57
N LEU A 804 -23.10 -14.75 2.45
CA LEU A 804 -22.90 -13.93 1.28
C LEU A 804 -24.20 -13.19 0.93
N GLN A 805 -24.08 -11.95 0.48
CA GLN A 805 -25.18 -11.21 -0.12
C GLN A 805 -25.24 -11.51 -1.63
N ALA A 806 -26.37 -11.35 -2.26
CA ALA A 806 -26.46 -11.41 -3.71
C ALA A 806 -25.60 -10.32 -4.33
N GLY A 807 -24.80 -10.67 -5.33
CA GLY A 807 -23.86 -9.75 -5.97
C GLY A 807 -22.58 -10.41 -6.43
N LEU A 808 -21.65 -9.59 -6.88
CA LEU A 808 -20.38 -10.02 -7.43
C LEU A 808 -19.28 -10.01 -6.36
N TYR A 809 -18.46 -11.07 -6.33
CA TYR A 809 -17.33 -11.24 -5.42
C TYR A 809 -16.11 -11.76 -6.16
N GLN A 810 -14.95 -11.39 -5.69
CA GLN A 810 -13.74 -12.14 -5.90
C GLN A 810 -13.52 -13.05 -4.69
N MET A 811 -13.42 -14.35 -4.92
CA MET A 811 -13.01 -15.34 -3.93
C MET A 811 -11.52 -15.61 -4.06
N ASP A 812 -10.79 -15.48 -2.99
CA ASP A 812 -9.36 -15.78 -2.92
C ASP A 812 -9.14 -17.04 -2.09
N LEU A 813 -8.42 -18.02 -2.65
CA LEU A 813 -7.92 -19.21 -1.98
C LEU A 813 -6.41 -19.08 -1.84
N THR A 814 -5.93 -18.78 -0.64
CA THR A 814 -4.50 -18.54 -0.39
C THR A 814 -3.91 -19.66 0.46
N VAL A 815 -2.78 -20.21 0.02
CA VAL A 815 -2.01 -21.23 0.77
C VAL A 815 -1.34 -20.61 1.98
N ILE A 816 -1.71 -21.07 3.15
CA ILE A 816 -1.14 -20.65 4.43
C ILE A 816 -0.12 -21.69 4.94
N ARG A 817 -0.36 -22.94 4.66
CA ARG A 817 0.58 -24.05 4.84
C ARG A 817 0.43 -24.98 3.66
N PRO A 818 1.50 -25.25 2.91
CA PRO A 818 1.47 -26.16 1.76
C PRO A 818 1.16 -27.59 2.19
N GLU A 819 1.35 -28.58 1.32
CA GLU A 819 1.16 -30.01 1.52
C GLU A 819 -0.28 -30.48 1.27
N PHE A 820 -0.95 -29.92 0.26
CA PHE A 820 -2.25 -30.41 -0.20
C PHE A 820 -2.45 -30.18 -1.71
N ASN A 821 -3.36 -30.98 -2.26
CA ASN A 821 -3.97 -30.78 -3.58
C ASN A 821 -5.43 -30.38 -3.40
N LEU A 822 -5.98 -29.57 -4.30
CA LEU A 822 -7.39 -29.17 -4.32
C LEU A 822 -7.99 -29.51 -5.70
N ASN A 823 -9.08 -30.31 -5.72
CA ASN A 823 -9.76 -30.71 -6.93
C ASN A 823 -10.89 -29.71 -7.32
N TRP A 824 -11.79 -29.41 -6.37
CA TRP A 824 -12.90 -28.50 -6.62
C TRP A 824 -13.39 -27.83 -5.33
N VAL A 825 -14.14 -26.74 -5.53
CA VAL A 825 -14.89 -26.03 -4.48
C VAL A 825 -16.37 -25.98 -4.87
N GLU A 826 -17.27 -26.34 -3.96
CA GLU A 826 -18.72 -26.35 -4.23
C GLU A 826 -19.45 -25.47 -3.23
N PHE A 827 -20.31 -24.59 -3.76
CA PHE A 827 -21.20 -23.74 -2.96
C PHE A 827 -22.60 -24.31 -2.95
N VAL A 828 -23.13 -24.56 -1.75
CA VAL A 828 -24.49 -25.07 -1.53
C VAL A 828 -25.25 -24.05 -0.67
N LEU A 829 -26.32 -23.46 -1.22
CA LEU A 829 -27.20 -22.57 -0.43
C LEU A 829 -27.96 -23.40 0.61
N ILE A 830 -27.75 -23.11 1.90
CA ILE A 830 -28.40 -23.82 3.00
C ILE A 830 -29.53 -23.00 3.66
N GLU A 831 -29.45 -21.67 3.58
CA GLU A 831 -30.48 -20.76 4.09
C GLU A 831 -30.52 -19.51 3.20
N GLU A 832 -31.67 -19.22 2.58
CA GLU A 832 -31.85 -18.01 1.78
C GLU A 832 -32.29 -16.85 2.70
N TYR A 833 -31.59 -15.72 2.60
CA TYR A 833 -32.01 -14.51 3.30
C TYR A 833 -33.00 -13.75 2.44
N LEU A 834 -34.16 -13.47 2.98
CA LEU A 834 -35.14 -12.64 2.32
C LEU A 834 -34.54 -11.25 2.11
N ASP A 835 -34.39 -10.87 0.87
CA ASP A 835 -33.86 -9.56 0.48
C ASP A 835 -34.88 -8.48 0.86
N MET A 836 -34.63 -7.81 1.99
CA MET A 836 -35.46 -6.67 2.43
C MET A 836 -35.42 -5.50 1.43
N ASN A 837 -34.58 -5.55 0.40
CA ASN A 837 -34.49 -4.54 -0.64
C ASN A 837 -35.42 -4.80 -1.85
N LYS A 838 -36.14 -5.91 -1.90
CA LYS A 838 -37.15 -6.17 -2.95
C LYS A 838 -38.50 -5.51 -2.72
N ILE A 839 -38.66 -4.68 -1.71
CA ILE A 839 -39.83 -3.81 -1.61
C ILE A 839 -39.54 -2.60 -2.52
N SER A 840 -40.02 -2.67 -3.74
CA SER A 840 -39.94 -1.56 -4.72
C SER A 840 -40.93 -0.45 -4.32
N GLU A 841 -40.69 0.24 -3.24
CA GLU A 841 -41.43 1.43 -2.85
C GLU A 841 -40.43 2.52 -2.49
N LYS A 842 -40.73 3.75 -2.95
CA LYS A 842 -39.89 4.93 -2.75
C LYS A 842 -39.47 5.00 -1.29
N PRO A 843 -38.18 5.18 -0.98
CA PRO A 843 -37.71 5.27 0.38
C PRO A 843 -38.36 6.46 1.11
N ALA A 844 -38.54 6.35 2.42
CA ALA A 844 -38.90 7.51 3.23
C ALA A 844 -37.83 8.59 3.09
N ILE A 845 -38.22 9.82 2.85
CA ILE A 845 -37.30 10.95 2.67
C ILE A 845 -37.27 11.79 3.96
N ILE A 846 -36.07 12.08 4.43
CA ILE A 846 -35.84 12.94 5.60
C ILE A 846 -35.21 14.25 5.16
N PHE A 847 -35.86 15.39 5.43
CA PHE A 847 -35.38 16.71 5.03
C PHE A 847 -35.78 17.81 6.02
N PRO A 848 -35.05 18.95 6.09
CA PRO A 848 -33.72 19.13 5.52
C PRO A 848 -32.67 18.28 6.25
N ASN A 849 -31.60 17.96 5.56
CA ASN A 849 -30.43 17.33 6.17
C ASN A 849 -29.19 18.01 5.58
N PRO A 850 -28.40 18.79 6.38
CA PRO A 850 -28.59 19.01 7.83
C PRO A 850 -29.85 19.80 8.22
N ALA A 851 -30.39 19.54 9.42
CA ALA A 851 -31.53 20.24 10.00
C ALA A 851 -31.12 21.10 11.22
N THR A 852 -31.86 22.19 11.47
CA THR A 852 -31.60 23.08 12.62
C THR A 852 -32.62 22.88 13.77
N ASP A 853 -33.87 23.08 13.50
CA ASP A 853 -34.95 23.08 14.52
C ASP A 853 -35.98 21.98 14.29
N LYS A 854 -36.20 21.63 13.03
CA LYS A 854 -37.19 20.65 12.62
C LYS A 854 -36.66 19.75 11.53
N VAL A 855 -37.10 18.52 11.52
CA VAL A 855 -36.91 17.55 10.44
C VAL A 855 -38.26 17.01 9.99
N PHE A 856 -38.45 16.88 8.71
CA PHE A 856 -39.63 16.30 8.10
C PHE A 856 -39.30 14.91 7.57
N ILE A 857 -40.19 13.97 7.81
CA ILE A 857 -40.14 12.61 7.29
C ILE A 857 -41.34 12.47 6.35
N ARG A 858 -41.07 12.16 5.09
CA ARG A 858 -42.11 11.83 4.10
C ARG A 858 -41.95 10.39 3.65
N SER A 859 -42.97 9.61 3.76
CA SER A 859 -43.00 8.19 3.43
C SER A 859 -44.18 7.86 2.53
N PRO A 860 -44.07 6.96 1.57
CA PRO A 860 -45.20 6.40 0.83
C PRO A 860 -46.12 5.54 1.71
N LYS A 861 -45.65 5.13 2.89
CA LYS A 861 -46.38 4.35 3.89
C LYS A 861 -46.67 5.17 5.13
N THR A 862 -47.69 4.79 5.88
CA THR A 862 -48.05 5.43 7.14
C THR A 862 -46.94 5.28 8.17
N ILE A 863 -46.44 6.41 8.68
CA ILE A 863 -45.40 6.47 9.70
C ILE A 863 -46.06 6.16 11.06
N GLY A 864 -45.54 5.14 11.74
CA GLY A 864 -45.95 4.77 13.08
C GLY A 864 -45.10 5.46 14.16
N ASP A 865 -44.31 4.68 14.88
CA ASP A 865 -43.43 5.19 15.92
C ASP A 865 -42.11 5.68 15.30
N VAL A 866 -41.58 6.80 15.80
CA VAL A 866 -40.26 7.34 15.40
C VAL A 866 -39.37 7.46 16.62
N SER A 867 -38.18 6.86 16.52
CA SER A 867 -37.12 6.94 17.52
C SER A 867 -35.91 7.67 16.97
N ILE A 868 -35.31 8.57 17.72
CA ILE A 868 -34.06 9.27 17.37
C ILE A 868 -32.99 8.82 18.38
N PHE A 869 -31.86 8.40 17.85
CA PHE A 869 -30.70 7.95 18.60
C PHE A 869 -29.50 8.87 18.34
N ASN A 870 -28.69 9.13 19.36
CA ASN A 870 -27.43 9.82 19.21
C ASN A 870 -26.36 8.85 18.67
N PHE A 871 -25.15 9.39 18.38
CA PHE A 871 -24.03 8.62 17.87
C PHE A 871 -23.61 7.42 18.76
N SER A 872 -23.85 7.49 20.08
CA SER A 872 -23.56 6.38 21.00
C SER A 872 -24.67 5.32 21.07
N GLY A 873 -25.71 5.42 20.23
CA GLY A 873 -26.85 4.48 20.22
C GLY A 873 -27.89 4.72 21.34
N GLN A 874 -27.76 5.81 22.10
CA GLN A 874 -28.74 6.17 23.12
C GLN A 874 -29.95 6.82 22.47
N GLN A 875 -31.18 6.35 22.81
CA GLN A 875 -32.40 6.98 22.35
C GLN A 875 -32.61 8.34 23.04
N VAL A 876 -32.61 9.41 22.25
CA VAL A 876 -32.72 10.80 22.74
C VAL A 876 -34.10 11.40 22.51
N LYS A 877 -34.90 10.82 21.62
CA LYS A 877 -36.31 11.22 21.39
C LYS A 877 -37.12 10.03 20.88
N PHE A 878 -38.37 9.97 21.31
CA PHE A 878 -39.33 8.97 20.89
C PHE A 878 -40.69 9.64 20.65
N ILE A 879 -41.32 9.34 19.52
CA ILE A 879 -42.63 9.86 19.14
C ILE A 879 -43.50 8.68 18.74
N LYS A 880 -44.61 8.54 19.40
CA LYS A 880 -45.49 7.38 19.26
C LYS A 880 -46.70 7.70 18.40
N ASN A 881 -47.10 6.76 17.53
CA ASN A 881 -48.35 6.79 16.77
C ASN A 881 -48.54 8.05 15.93
N ILE A 882 -47.69 8.31 14.98
CA ILE A 882 -47.79 9.49 14.09
C ILE A 882 -48.96 9.34 13.12
N GLU A 883 -49.18 8.14 12.59
CA GLU A 883 -50.31 7.76 11.74
C GLU A 883 -50.55 8.63 10.49
N THR A 884 -49.50 9.20 9.96
CA THR A 884 -49.53 10.01 8.72
C THR A 884 -48.37 9.64 7.82
N ASN A 885 -48.44 9.99 6.54
CA ASN A 885 -47.39 9.78 5.57
C ASN A 885 -46.34 10.92 5.58
N ASP A 886 -46.67 12.03 6.25
CA ASP A 886 -45.76 13.17 6.43
C ASP A 886 -45.71 13.50 7.94
N ALA A 887 -44.52 13.46 8.52
CA ALA A 887 -44.27 13.77 9.93
C ALA A 887 -43.34 14.97 10.08
N GLU A 888 -43.74 15.92 10.90
CA GLU A 888 -42.88 17.01 11.35
C GLU A 888 -42.38 16.73 12.75
N ILE A 889 -41.04 16.73 12.91
CA ILE A 889 -40.39 16.43 14.19
C ILE A 889 -39.54 17.63 14.61
N ASP A 890 -39.91 18.21 15.75
CA ASP A 890 -39.12 19.23 16.40
C ASP A 890 -37.83 18.62 16.99
N ILE A 891 -36.67 19.08 16.57
CA ILE A 891 -35.34 18.66 17.04
C ILE A 891 -34.59 19.81 17.73
N SER A 892 -35.25 20.94 18.00
CA SER A 892 -34.62 22.13 18.60
C SER A 892 -33.95 21.89 19.96
N SER A 893 -34.41 20.86 20.68
CA SER A 893 -33.82 20.44 21.96
C SER A 893 -32.59 19.56 21.86
N LEU A 894 -32.26 19.09 20.66
CA LEU A 894 -31.09 18.23 20.43
C LEU A 894 -29.82 19.06 20.23
N LYS A 895 -28.71 18.59 20.78
CA LYS A 895 -27.40 19.23 20.57
C LYS A 895 -26.95 19.04 19.12
N ARG A 896 -26.06 19.91 18.63
CA ARG A 896 -25.46 19.70 17.31
C ARG A 896 -24.71 18.37 17.28
N GLY A 897 -24.96 17.53 16.27
CA GLY A 897 -24.34 16.23 16.14
C GLY A 897 -25.00 15.36 15.07
N LEU A 898 -24.47 14.17 14.90
CA LEU A 898 -25.04 13.12 14.04
C LEU A 898 -26.07 12.34 14.83
N TYR A 899 -27.26 12.11 14.23
CA TYR A 899 -28.34 11.34 14.80
C TYR A 899 -28.86 10.31 13.82
N PHE A 900 -29.34 9.19 14.33
CA PHE A 900 -30.02 8.15 13.57
C PHE A 900 -31.52 8.22 13.85
N ILE A 901 -32.33 8.20 12.80
CA ILE A 901 -33.79 8.19 12.90
C ILE A 901 -34.27 6.82 12.45
N ASN A 902 -34.97 6.12 13.35
CA ASN A 902 -35.64 4.86 13.06
C ASN A 902 -37.14 5.10 13.03
N CYS A 903 -37.78 4.78 11.90
CA CYS A 903 -39.21 4.94 11.68
C CYS A 903 -39.87 3.57 11.49
N LEU A 904 -40.92 3.26 12.28
CA LEU A 904 -41.79 2.14 12.00
C LEU A 904 -42.78 2.56 10.89
N LEU A 905 -42.85 1.78 9.82
CA LEU A 905 -43.77 2.04 8.70
C LEU A 905 -44.81 0.92 8.62
N TYR A 906 -46.10 1.28 8.58
CA TYR A 906 -47.17 0.32 8.45
C TYR A 906 -47.52 0.07 6.99
N THR A 907 -47.71 -1.22 6.64
CA THR A 907 -48.30 -1.62 5.35
C THR A 907 -49.82 -1.83 5.51
N SER A 908 -50.59 -1.50 4.50
CA SER A 908 -52.05 -1.60 4.49
C SER A 908 -52.62 -3.04 4.60
N ASP A 909 -51.75 -4.05 4.58
CA ASP A 909 -52.14 -5.45 4.55
C ASP A 909 -52.14 -6.16 5.91
N ALA A 910 -51.93 -5.42 7.01
CA ALA A 910 -51.97 -6.01 8.37
C ALA A 910 -53.39 -6.15 8.97
N ALA A 911 -54.44 -5.94 8.19
CA ALA A 911 -55.80 -5.91 8.70
C ALA A 911 -56.63 -7.17 8.36
N ASP A 912 -56.11 -8.20 7.69
CA ASP A 912 -56.91 -9.32 7.19
C ASP A 912 -56.53 -10.74 7.69
N ASP A 913 -55.56 -10.87 8.59
CA ASP A 913 -55.32 -12.16 9.24
C ASP A 913 -55.78 -12.15 10.68
N GLY A 914 -57.10 -12.11 10.80
CA GLY A 914 -57.80 -12.53 12.00
C GLY A 914 -58.17 -14.00 11.89
N LEU A 915 -57.75 -14.77 12.93
CA LEU A 915 -58.24 -16.08 13.31
C LEU A 915 -57.68 -17.33 12.58
N CYS A 916 -56.72 -18.04 13.13
CA CYS A 916 -56.97 -19.23 14.00
C CYS A 916 -55.62 -19.68 14.54
#